data_428766261ec1603a350e8fd4711d1431
#
_entry.id   428766261ec1603a350e8fd4711d1431
#
_cell.length_a   1.000
_cell.length_b   1.000
_cell.length_c   1.000
_cell.angle_alpha   90.00
_cell.angle_beta   90.00
_cell.angle_gamma   90.00
#
_symmetry.space_group_name_H-M   'P 1'
#
loop_
_entity.id
_entity.type
_entity.pdbx_description
1 polymer ?
#
loop_
_entity_poly.entity_id
_entity_poly.type
_entity_poly.pdbx_seq_one_letter_code
_entity_poly.pdbx_strand_id
1 'polypeptide(L)'
;MASRFSRLAKPIAAATVVATGGVVGFAAFSNRTSHTVDKPLVELKRDAQGRIVPPSFPSIKDREAQLADLRAHASDSAEYDLLVIGGGATGTGIALDAVTRGLKVALVERDDWSAGTSSKSTKLVHGGVRYLEKAILNLDYAQWQLVKEALHERKTFLTVAPHLSSSLPIVLPVQDWYWAPYAWVGTKMYDLLAGSQGLESSYFMSKSKALEAFPLLRKEGLFGALAYYDGQHNDSRMNVSLALTAALYGATVANHVEVTSLEKNANGKICGAKVRDVLNPASESFTVRAKGVINATGPFADAIERMDNPNHKSIVAPASGAHIMLPGNICPNGIGLLQTSSDGRVIFVLPWQGATLAGTTDTACAVEKEPIAQDKDIDFILSEVNKMITPESALSRSDVMAAWSGIRPLVKDPKAKNTESLVRSHLVTVSDSGLLTCAGGKWTTYRQMAQDAVDEAISAFNLKPQSGLLLPDISGAGLPGLTTTGSCITTRVPLLGAHGFSTQLTGHLISHFSLDPDVAHHLATNYGDRAWSVAAVSTARILPEFPFVEGEIRHGVRAEQAMTATDLISRRTRLAFLDAESALRALPRVIDVMAEDLAWSDARKAAEWSETVRFLQSMGLSQDKLGVTRDDVLKSSGGGGAKALPAPSKPQAAAASSGGIKVGLGEIQAGGALARNATSQA
;
A
#
# COMPACT_ATOMS: atom_id res chain seq x y z
N MET A 1 16.85 43.31 -13.07
CA MET A 1 16.93 43.27 -11.59
C MET A 1 15.55 43.38 -10.91
N ALA A 2 14.59 44.16 -11.41
CA ALA A 2 13.26 44.32 -10.79
C ALA A 2 12.40 43.00 -10.73
N SER A 3 12.53 42.09 -11.70
CA SER A 3 11.73 40.84 -11.74
C SER A 3 12.18 39.79 -10.73
N ARG A 4 13.39 39.86 -10.19
CA ARG A 4 13.86 38.96 -9.11
C ARG A 4 13.42 39.42 -7.72
N PHE A 5 13.25 40.74 -7.50
CA PHE A 5 12.80 41.25 -6.22
C PHE A 5 11.30 41.00 -5.95
N SER A 6 10.46 40.94 -6.98
CA SER A 6 9.03 40.63 -6.82
C SER A 6 8.77 39.18 -6.48
N ARG A 7 9.67 38.27 -6.81
CA ARG A 7 9.56 36.82 -6.43
C ARG A 7 10.02 36.55 -4.99
N LEU A 8 10.88 37.38 -4.44
CA LEU A 8 11.36 37.32 -3.04
C LEU A 8 10.42 37.99 -2.04
N ALA A 9 9.66 39.01 -2.45
CA ALA A 9 8.75 39.73 -1.56
C ALA A 9 7.52 38.90 -1.13
N LYS A 10 7.03 38.03 -1.98
CA LYS A 10 5.88 37.17 -1.67
C LYS A 10 6.12 36.13 -0.55
N PRO A 11 7.25 35.36 -0.52
CA PRO A 11 7.51 34.43 0.58
C PRO A 11 7.80 35.15 1.91
N ILE A 12 8.38 36.36 1.90
CA ILE A 12 8.67 37.14 3.12
C ILE A 12 7.36 37.65 3.75
N ALA A 13 6.40 38.14 2.96
CA ALA A 13 5.09 38.57 3.47
C ALA A 13 4.28 37.38 4.05
N ALA A 14 4.32 36.20 3.41
CA ALA A 14 3.68 35.01 3.93
C ALA A 14 4.32 34.53 5.25
N ALA A 15 5.64 34.61 5.38
CA ALA A 15 6.36 34.25 6.60
C ALA A 15 6.02 35.22 7.80
N THR A 16 5.80 36.47 7.53
CA THR A 16 5.49 37.50 8.58
C THR A 16 4.08 37.30 9.13
N VAL A 17 3.08 36.96 8.29
CA VAL A 17 1.70 36.70 8.73
C VAL A 17 1.61 35.41 9.57
N VAL A 18 2.46 34.42 9.30
CA VAL A 18 2.50 33.15 10.05
C VAL A 18 3.23 33.28 11.38
N ALA A 19 4.26 34.14 11.46
CA ALA A 19 5.05 34.34 12.69
C ALA A 19 4.25 34.97 13.83
N THR A 20 3.27 35.83 13.53
CA THR A 20 2.44 36.51 14.55
C THR A 20 1.29 35.65 15.08
N GLY A 21 0.83 34.65 14.32
CA GLY A 21 -0.21 33.69 14.76
C GLY A 21 0.32 32.44 15.48
N GLY A 22 1.62 32.19 15.38
CA GLY A 22 2.23 30.90 15.77
C GLY A 22 2.68 30.77 17.23
N VAL A 23 2.78 31.86 17.97
CA VAL A 23 3.38 31.85 19.32
C VAL A 23 2.43 31.31 20.40
N VAL A 24 1.13 31.35 20.19
CA VAL A 24 0.14 30.91 21.21
C VAL A 24 -0.13 29.40 21.16
N GLY A 25 0.16 28.72 20.05
CA GLY A 25 -0.08 27.27 19.88
C GLY A 25 1.07 26.34 20.34
N PHE A 26 2.23 26.86 20.68
CA PHE A 26 3.45 26.09 20.84
C PHE A 26 3.51 25.19 22.09
N ALA A 27 2.78 25.50 23.15
CA ALA A 27 2.81 24.78 24.41
C ALA A 27 1.96 23.50 24.43
N ALA A 28 1.04 23.30 23.48
CA ALA A 28 0.12 22.16 23.46
C ALA A 28 0.61 20.95 22.63
N PHE A 29 1.75 21.04 21.96
CA PHE A 29 2.17 20.07 20.94
C PHE A 29 3.32 19.13 21.35
N SER A 30 3.80 19.16 22.59
CA SER A 30 5.02 18.43 22.98
C SER A 30 4.84 16.95 23.35
N ASN A 31 3.60 16.43 23.38
CA ASN A 31 3.33 15.01 23.72
C ASN A 31 2.58 14.29 22.60
N ARG A 32 3.21 14.07 21.45
CA ARG A 32 2.71 13.13 20.45
C ARG A 32 3.46 11.82 20.58
N THR A 33 2.74 10.78 20.97
CA THR A 33 3.23 9.41 21.06
C THR A 33 3.48 8.84 19.65
N SER A 34 4.57 8.10 19.49
CA SER A 34 4.82 7.29 18.30
C SER A 34 3.63 6.37 18.03
N HIS A 35 3.29 6.15 16.74
CA HIS A 35 2.22 5.23 16.34
C HIS A 35 2.68 3.75 16.45
N THR A 36 3.12 3.34 17.63
CA THR A 36 3.38 1.93 17.93
C THR A 36 2.11 1.31 18.50
N VAL A 37 1.73 0.15 18.01
CA VAL A 37 0.62 -0.62 18.55
C VAL A 37 1.16 -1.48 19.69
N ASP A 38 1.16 -0.92 20.90
CA ASP A 38 1.70 -1.59 22.09
C ASP A 38 0.79 -2.71 22.60
N LYS A 39 -0.53 -2.56 22.35
CA LYS A 39 -1.54 -3.58 22.74
C LYS A 39 -2.37 -3.99 21.52
N PRO A 40 -2.54 -5.30 21.30
CA PRO A 40 -3.43 -5.78 20.26
C PRO A 40 -4.90 -5.50 20.63
N LEU A 41 -5.78 -5.46 19.64
CA LEU A 41 -7.24 -5.41 19.88
C LEU A 41 -7.74 -6.71 20.49
N VAL A 42 -7.04 -7.82 20.23
CA VAL A 42 -7.33 -9.16 20.73
C VAL A 42 -6.08 -9.73 21.39
N GLU A 43 -6.16 -10.03 22.67
CA GLU A 43 -5.05 -10.65 23.41
C GLU A 43 -4.96 -12.15 23.13
N LEU A 44 -3.71 -12.67 23.10
CA LEU A 44 -3.47 -14.09 22.90
C LEU A 44 -3.90 -14.90 24.14
N LYS A 45 -4.66 -15.96 23.90
CA LYS A 45 -5.02 -16.93 24.96
C LYS A 45 -3.79 -17.68 25.45
N ARG A 46 -3.77 -18.03 26.75
CA ARG A 46 -2.73 -18.85 27.35
C ARG A 46 -3.33 -20.10 27.97
N ASP A 47 -2.59 -21.20 27.90
CA ASP A 47 -2.94 -22.44 28.57
C ASP A 47 -2.66 -22.37 30.10
N ALA A 48 -3.00 -23.43 30.82
CA ALA A 48 -2.78 -23.52 32.28
C ALA A 48 -1.30 -23.43 32.68
N GLN A 49 -0.37 -23.63 31.76
CA GLN A 49 1.07 -23.52 31.95
C GLN A 49 1.60 -22.14 31.49
N GLY A 50 0.73 -21.20 31.10
CA GLY A 50 1.09 -19.87 30.66
C GLY A 50 1.62 -19.79 29.21
N ARG A 51 1.62 -20.90 28.46
CA ARG A 51 2.08 -20.93 27.06
C ARG A 51 1.02 -20.36 26.15
N ILE A 52 1.44 -19.66 25.08
CA ILE A 52 0.54 -19.10 24.09
C ILE A 52 -0.18 -20.25 23.35
N VAL A 53 -1.51 -20.16 23.30
CA VAL A 53 -2.35 -21.00 22.44
C VAL A 53 -2.48 -20.30 21.11
N PRO A 54 -1.97 -20.88 19.99
CA PRO A 54 -2.10 -20.26 18.68
C PRO A 54 -3.55 -19.93 18.34
N PRO A 55 -3.85 -18.72 17.83
CA PRO A 55 -5.21 -18.36 17.49
C PRO A 55 -5.70 -19.16 16.28
N SER A 56 -7.01 -19.41 16.23
CA SER A 56 -7.70 -19.98 15.07
C SER A 56 -8.57 -18.91 14.43
N PHE A 57 -8.54 -18.84 13.11
CA PHE A 57 -9.20 -17.78 12.36
C PHE A 57 -10.26 -18.34 11.41
N PRO A 58 -11.33 -17.58 11.13
CA PRO A 58 -12.28 -17.94 10.09
C PRO A 58 -11.58 -17.85 8.71
N SER A 59 -11.95 -18.76 7.83
CA SER A 59 -11.50 -18.80 6.44
C SER A 59 -12.55 -18.21 5.51
N ILE A 60 -12.12 -17.63 4.41
CA ILE A 60 -12.99 -17.29 3.29
C ILE A 60 -13.44 -18.58 2.57
N LYS A 61 -14.53 -18.49 1.81
CA LYS A 61 -14.89 -19.54 0.84
C LYS A 61 -13.76 -19.69 -0.16
N ASP A 62 -13.47 -20.92 -0.58
CA ASP A 62 -12.52 -21.15 -1.66
C ASP A 62 -13.00 -20.55 -2.99
N ARG A 63 -12.12 -20.47 -3.98
CA ARG A 63 -12.43 -19.83 -5.25
C ARG A 63 -13.57 -20.52 -6.00
N GLU A 64 -13.67 -21.83 -5.96
CA GLU A 64 -14.74 -22.57 -6.62
C GLU A 64 -16.10 -22.29 -5.99
N ALA A 65 -16.18 -22.21 -4.66
CA ALA A 65 -17.39 -21.81 -3.96
C ALA A 65 -17.78 -20.35 -4.28
N GLN A 66 -16.80 -19.46 -4.42
CA GLN A 66 -17.05 -18.06 -4.85
C GLN A 66 -17.60 -18.00 -6.29
N LEU A 67 -17.06 -18.81 -7.21
CA LEU A 67 -17.56 -18.93 -8.57
C LEU A 67 -18.98 -19.54 -8.61
N ALA A 68 -19.24 -20.51 -7.76
CA ALA A 68 -20.59 -21.09 -7.62
C ALA A 68 -21.58 -20.05 -7.10
N ASP A 69 -21.19 -19.24 -6.13
CA ASP A 69 -22.02 -18.11 -5.66
C ASP A 69 -22.33 -17.12 -6.79
N LEU A 70 -21.33 -16.74 -7.60
CA LEU A 70 -21.57 -15.87 -8.76
C LEU A 70 -22.56 -16.47 -9.76
N ARG A 71 -22.43 -17.76 -10.08
CA ARG A 71 -23.36 -18.48 -10.99
C ARG A 71 -24.77 -18.58 -10.43
N ALA A 72 -24.92 -18.72 -9.12
CA ALA A 72 -26.22 -18.77 -8.47
C ALA A 72 -27.01 -17.44 -8.60
N HIS A 73 -26.33 -16.34 -8.94
CA HIS A 73 -26.92 -15.01 -9.09
C HIS A 73 -27.09 -14.61 -10.57
N ALA A 74 -27.59 -15.54 -11.38
CA ALA A 74 -27.84 -15.35 -12.80
C ALA A 74 -29.25 -14.80 -13.12
N SER A 75 -30.17 -14.74 -12.14
CA SER A 75 -31.56 -14.31 -12.30
C SER A 75 -31.91 -13.09 -11.48
N ASP A 76 -32.93 -12.36 -11.89
CA ASP A 76 -33.40 -11.16 -11.17
C ASP A 76 -33.91 -11.47 -9.75
N SER A 77 -34.39 -12.69 -9.47
CA SER A 77 -34.82 -13.11 -8.14
C SER A 77 -33.68 -13.36 -7.15
N ALA A 78 -32.44 -13.43 -7.64
CA ALA A 78 -31.25 -13.73 -6.84
C ALA A 78 -30.11 -12.71 -7.07
N GLU A 79 -30.42 -11.51 -7.59
CA GLU A 79 -29.43 -10.49 -7.93
C GLU A 79 -28.63 -9.96 -6.73
N TYR A 80 -27.40 -9.48 -6.97
CA TYR A 80 -26.64 -8.67 -6.04
C TYR A 80 -27.20 -7.25 -5.95
N ASP A 81 -26.95 -6.55 -4.85
CA ASP A 81 -27.19 -5.11 -4.81
C ASP A 81 -26.14 -4.39 -5.69
N LEU A 82 -24.87 -4.82 -5.59
CA LEU A 82 -23.77 -4.25 -6.38
C LEU A 82 -22.86 -5.33 -6.97
N LEU A 83 -22.51 -5.16 -8.25
CA LEU A 83 -21.40 -5.85 -8.90
C LEU A 83 -20.26 -4.85 -9.13
N VAL A 84 -19.13 -5.08 -8.51
CA VAL A 84 -17.92 -4.24 -8.63
C VAL A 84 -16.95 -4.92 -9.60
N ILE A 85 -16.49 -4.18 -10.62
CA ILE A 85 -15.55 -4.64 -11.64
C ILE A 85 -14.18 -4.02 -11.36
N GLY A 86 -13.18 -4.85 -11.06
CA GLY A 86 -11.80 -4.44 -10.80
C GLY A 86 -11.38 -4.61 -9.35
N GLY A 87 -10.39 -5.46 -9.10
CA GLY A 87 -9.84 -5.83 -7.78
C GLY A 87 -8.63 -4.98 -7.34
N GLY A 88 -8.53 -3.73 -7.82
CA GLY A 88 -7.57 -2.75 -7.32
C GLY A 88 -8.04 -2.07 -6.04
N ALA A 89 -7.25 -1.13 -5.51
CA ALA A 89 -7.52 -0.43 -4.25
C ALA A 89 -8.92 0.20 -4.18
N THR A 90 -9.40 0.78 -5.29
CA THR A 90 -10.74 1.37 -5.39
C THR A 90 -11.83 0.32 -5.28
N GLY A 91 -11.76 -0.74 -6.09
CA GLY A 91 -12.83 -1.75 -6.12
C GLY A 91 -12.89 -2.59 -4.85
N THR A 92 -11.74 -2.99 -4.28
CA THR A 92 -11.72 -3.70 -2.98
C THR A 92 -12.20 -2.82 -1.84
N GLY A 93 -11.89 -1.52 -1.87
CA GLY A 93 -12.42 -0.53 -0.94
C GLY A 93 -13.95 -0.39 -1.06
N ILE A 94 -14.47 -0.30 -2.29
CA ILE A 94 -15.93 -0.24 -2.56
C ILE A 94 -16.63 -1.51 -2.04
N ALA A 95 -16.07 -2.70 -2.33
CA ALA A 95 -16.64 -3.95 -1.85
C ALA A 95 -16.69 -4.01 -0.32
N LEU A 96 -15.62 -3.57 0.36
CA LEU A 96 -15.57 -3.52 1.82
C LEU A 96 -16.58 -2.51 2.38
N ASP A 97 -16.64 -1.30 1.83
CA ASP A 97 -17.58 -0.28 2.31
C ASP A 97 -19.04 -0.73 2.11
N ALA A 98 -19.38 -1.24 0.94
CA ALA A 98 -20.73 -1.68 0.63
C ALA A 98 -21.18 -2.87 1.50
N VAL A 99 -20.34 -3.90 1.69
CA VAL A 99 -20.70 -5.05 2.53
C VAL A 99 -20.86 -4.67 4.00
N THR A 100 -20.03 -3.73 4.49
CA THR A 100 -20.14 -3.24 5.88
C THR A 100 -21.34 -2.30 6.10
N ARG A 101 -21.99 -1.84 5.04
CA ARG A 101 -23.31 -1.17 5.10
C ARG A 101 -24.47 -2.15 4.99
N GLY A 102 -24.22 -3.47 4.89
CA GLY A 102 -25.23 -4.51 4.79
C GLY A 102 -25.81 -4.70 3.38
N LEU A 103 -25.08 -4.30 2.35
CA LEU A 103 -25.42 -4.55 0.95
C LEU A 103 -24.86 -5.91 0.51
N LYS A 104 -25.55 -6.58 -0.42
CA LYS A 104 -25.13 -7.83 -1.04
C LYS A 104 -24.22 -7.52 -2.23
N VAL A 105 -22.94 -7.86 -2.12
CA VAL A 105 -21.89 -7.38 -3.04
C VAL A 105 -21.17 -8.53 -3.70
N ALA A 106 -20.92 -8.40 -5.03
CA ALA A 106 -19.95 -9.18 -5.77
C ALA A 106 -18.80 -8.30 -6.25
N LEU A 107 -17.57 -8.80 -6.18
CA LEU A 107 -16.36 -8.19 -6.72
C LEU A 107 -15.68 -9.18 -7.65
N VAL A 108 -15.41 -8.77 -8.88
CA VAL A 108 -14.69 -9.58 -9.87
C VAL A 108 -13.43 -8.87 -10.36
N GLU A 109 -12.34 -9.62 -10.47
CA GLU A 109 -11.04 -9.14 -10.96
C GLU A 109 -10.53 -10.07 -12.07
N ARG A 110 -10.11 -9.48 -13.19
CA ARG A 110 -9.65 -10.24 -14.37
C ARG A 110 -8.36 -11.02 -14.10
N ASP A 111 -7.46 -10.43 -13.32
CA ASP A 111 -6.19 -11.05 -12.94
C ASP A 111 -6.25 -11.41 -11.44
N ASP A 112 -5.31 -10.95 -10.63
CA ASP A 112 -5.35 -11.14 -9.18
C ASP A 112 -5.54 -9.80 -8.46
N TRP A 113 -5.87 -9.85 -7.19
CA TRP A 113 -5.96 -8.67 -6.33
C TRP A 113 -4.70 -7.81 -6.45
N SER A 114 -4.85 -6.53 -6.76
CA SER A 114 -3.72 -5.61 -6.95
C SER A 114 -2.86 -5.82 -8.20
N ALA A 115 -3.28 -6.59 -9.18
CA ALA A 115 -2.47 -6.92 -10.36
C ALA A 115 -2.01 -5.69 -11.17
N GLY A 116 -2.82 -4.63 -11.24
CA GLY A 116 -2.51 -3.41 -11.99
C GLY A 116 -1.72 -2.38 -11.19
N THR A 117 -2.10 -1.12 -11.36
CA THR A 117 -1.46 0.06 -10.73
C THR A 117 -1.35 -0.03 -9.20
N SER A 118 -2.29 -0.73 -8.55
CA SER A 118 -2.36 -0.81 -7.09
C SER A 118 -1.17 -1.53 -6.44
N SER A 119 -0.43 -2.40 -7.16
CA SER A 119 0.83 -3.00 -6.68
C SER A 119 2.08 -2.21 -7.06
N LYS A 120 1.94 -1.21 -7.93
CA LYS A 120 3.04 -0.48 -8.57
C LYS A 120 3.16 0.97 -8.07
N SER A 121 2.65 1.26 -6.85
CA SER A 121 2.73 2.58 -6.20
C SER A 121 4.14 2.90 -5.71
N THR A 122 4.36 4.14 -5.27
CA THR A 122 5.58 4.56 -4.54
C THR A 122 5.61 4.03 -3.09
N LYS A 123 4.61 3.28 -2.66
CA LYS A 123 4.45 2.73 -1.31
C LYS A 123 4.29 3.80 -0.20
N LEU A 124 4.03 5.05 -0.57
CA LEU A 124 3.77 6.16 0.34
C LEU A 124 2.28 6.41 0.54
N VAL A 125 1.90 6.64 1.78
CA VAL A 125 0.62 7.20 2.19
C VAL A 125 0.87 8.66 2.54
N HIS A 126 0.95 9.49 1.48
CA HIS A 126 1.47 10.85 1.54
C HIS A 126 0.36 11.87 1.80
N GLY A 127 0.50 12.69 2.85
CA GLY A 127 -0.44 13.75 3.20
C GLY A 127 -0.36 15.01 2.32
N GLY A 128 0.63 15.11 1.41
CA GLY A 128 0.65 16.14 0.38
C GLY A 128 1.31 17.47 0.77
N VAL A 129 2.44 17.46 1.46
CA VAL A 129 3.15 18.68 1.88
C VAL A 129 3.36 19.70 0.75
N ARG A 130 3.63 19.25 -0.49
CA ARG A 130 3.77 20.14 -1.68
C ARG A 130 2.45 20.75 -2.16
N TYR A 131 1.33 20.08 -1.95
CA TYR A 131 0.01 20.63 -2.24
C TYR A 131 -0.35 21.73 -1.24
N LEU A 132 0.11 21.59 0.02
CA LEU A 132 -0.03 22.63 1.04
C LEU A 132 0.72 23.91 0.62
N GLU A 133 1.96 23.78 0.14
CA GLU A 133 2.71 24.92 -0.40
C GLU A 133 1.91 25.64 -1.50
N LYS A 134 1.40 24.90 -2.49
CA LYS A 134 0.57 25.48 -3.56
C LYS A 134 -0.73 26.08 -3.06
N ALA A 135 -1.40 25.43 -2.11
CA ALA A 135 -2.63 25.93 -1.50
C ALA A 135 -2.43 27.30 -0.85
N ILE A 136 -1.31 27.47 -0.14
CA ILE A 136 -0.98 28.71 0.57
C ILE A 136 -0.55 29.80 -0.42
N LEU A 137 0.41 29.50 -1.31
CA LEU A 137 0.96 30.50 -2.24
C LEU A 137 -0.05 31.00 -3.27
N ASN A 138 -0.97 30.14 -3.70
CA ASN A 138 -1.98 30.46 -4.70
C ASN A 138 -3.36 30.75 -4.11
N LEU A 139 -3.52 30.68 -2.77
CA LEU A 139 -4.81 30.76 -2.06
C LEU A 139 -5.85 29.78 -2.64
N ASP A 140 -5.38 28.56 -2.98
CA ASP A 140 -6.19 27.53 -3.61
C ASP A 140 -6.86 26.65 -2.54
N TYR A 141 -8.15 26.93 -2.29
CA TYR A 141 -8.94 26.22 -1.30
C TYR A 141 -9.14 24.73 -1.65
N ALA A 142 -9.20 24.38 -2.94
CA ALA A 142 -9.35 22.98 -3.35
C ALA A 142 -8.10 22.15 -2.98
N GLN A 143 -6.90 22.69 -3.17
CA GLN A 143 -5.65 22.07 -2.74
C GLN A 143 -5.58 21.96 -1.20
N TRP A 144 -6.09 22.95 -0.47
CA TRP A 144 -6.18 22.92 1.00
C TRP A 144 -7.06 21.74 1.48
N GLN A 145 -8.26 21.59 0.90
CA GLN A 145 -9.16 20.48 1.23
C GLN A 145 -8.54 19.12 0.90
N LEU A 146 -7.87 19.01 -0.24
CA LEU A 146 -7.17 17.78 -0.65
C LEU A 146 -6.11 17.34 0.37
N VAL A 147 -5.34 18.29 0.92
CA VAL A 147 -4.33 18.00 1.96
C VAL A 147 -5.01 17.56 3.26
N LYS A 148 -6.08 18.24 3.67
CA LYS A 148 -6.83 17.89 4.89
C LYS A 148 -7.42 16.48 4.81
N GLU A 149 -8.02 16.14 3.68
CA GLU A 149 -8.53 14.80 3.39
C GLU A 149 -7.41 13.75 3.42
N ALA A 150 -6.30 14.01 2.73
CA ALA A 150 -5.17 13.09 2.68
C ALA A 150 -4.55 12.84 4.07
N LEU A 151 -4.49 13.85 4.94
CA LEU A 151 -4.02 13.71 6.32
C LEU A 151 -4.96 12.86 7.17
N HIS A 152 -6.29 13.03 7.00
CA HIS A 152 -7.29 12.22 7.66
C HIS A 152 -7.21 10.76 7.23
N GLU A 153 -7.19 10.53 5.91
CA GLU A 153 -7.10 9.18 5.35
C GLU A 153 -5.78 8.50 5.71
N ARG A 154 -4.66 9.22 5.76
CA ARG A 154 -3.37 8.70 6.23
C ARG A 154 -3.49 8.15 7.66
N LYS A 155 -4.12 8.87 8.57
CA LYS A 155 -4.33 8.41 9.95
C LYS A 155 -5.20 7.17 9.99
N THR A 156 -6.31 7.18 9.26
CA THR A 156 -7.21 6.03 9.14
C THR A 156 -6.45 4.81 8.63
N PHE A 157 -5.67 4.96 7.56
CA PHE A 157 -4.85 3.92 6.94
C PHE A 157 -3.92 3.22 7.95
N LEU A 158 -3.17 4.02 8.73
CA LEU A 158 -2.27 3.52 9.77
C LEU A 158 -3.00 2.85 10.94
N THR A 159 -4.26 3.21 11.17
CA THR A 159 -5.08 2.67 12.26
C THR A 159 -5.74 1.34 11.87
N VAL A 160 -6.28 1.24 10.65
CA VAL A 160 -7.04 0.04 10.23
C VAL A 160 -6.14 -1.12 9.81
N ALA A 161 -4.89 -0.85 9.43
CA ALA A 161 -3.91 -1.87 9.02
C ALA A 161 -2.50 -1.59 9.58
N PRO A 162 -2.31 -1.57 10.91
CA PRO A 162 -1.05 -1.18 11.55
C PRO A 162 0.10 -2.15 11.27
N HIS A 163 -0.16 -3.39 10.86
CA HIS A 163 0.85 -4.36 10.46
C HIS A 163 1.36 -4.12 9.03
N LEU A 164 0.55 -3.51 8.16
CA LEU A 164 0.89 -3.28 6.75
C LEU A 164 1.35 -1.86 6.47
N SER A 165 1.26 -0.98 7.46
CA SER A 165 1.58 0.43 7.32
C SER A 165 2.33 0.95 8.55
N SER A 166 3.21 1.91 8.33
CA SER A 166 4.04 2.49 9.38
C SER A 166 4.29 3.98 9.13
N SER A 167 4.68 4.69 10.18
CA SER A 167 5.22 6.04 10.06
C SER A 167 6.63 5.98 9.47
N LEU A 168 6.91 6.80 8.46
CA LEU A 168 8.21 6.89 7.80
C LEU A 168 8.76 8.31 7.98
N PRO A 169 9.93 8.48 8.63
CA PRO A 169 10.66 9.73 8.61
C PRO A 169 11.23 9.99 7.21
N ILE A 170 10.99 11.18 6.69
CA ILE A 170 11.49 11.62 5.38
C ILE A 170 12.34 12.86 5.59
N VAL A 171 13.54 12.84 5.05
CA VAL A 171 14.52 13.93 5.12
C VAL A 171 14.48 14.73 3.83
N LEU A 172 14.43 16.04 3.98
CA LEU A 172 14.51 17.02 2.90
C LEU A 172 15.83 17.80 3.07
N PRO A 173 16.86 17.54 2.25
CA PRO A 173 18.13 18.26 2.32
C PRO A 173 17.94 19.73 2.01
N VAL A 174 18.55 20.61 2.79
CA VAL A 174 18.53 22.07 2.65
C VAL A 174 19.95 22.50 2.30
N GLN A 175 20.15 23.03 1.12
CA GLN A 175 21.44 23.49 0.64
C GLN A 175 21.71 24.94 1.04
N ASP A 176 20.74 25.82 0.86
CA ASP A 176 20.88 27.24 1.12
C ASP A 176 20.26 27.61 2.48
N TRP A 177 21.02 28.28 3.35
CA TRP A 177 20.59 28.65 4.70
C TRP A 177 19.30 29.50 4.71
N TYR A 178 19.08 30.34 3.70
CA TYR A 178 17.87 31.19 3.62
C TYR A 178 16.59 30.40 3.28
N TRP A 179 16.72 29.19 2.76
CA TRP A 179 15.58 28.29 2.55
C TRP A 179 15.14 27.56 3.85
N ALA A 180 16.04 27.40 4.83
CA ALA A 180 15.76 26.66 6.06
C ALA A 180 14.56 27.23 6.84
N PRO A 181 14.43 28.56 7.10
CA PRO A 181 13.26 29.12 7.77
C PRO A 181 11.97 28.91 7.00
N TYR A 182 11.97 29.09 5.68
CA TYR A 182 10.82 28.88 4.82
C TYR A 182 10.33 27.42 4.87
N ALA A 183 11.22 26.49 4.66
CA ALA A 183 10.90 25.08 4.67
C ALA A 183 10.46 24.59 6.07
N TRP A 184 11.06 25.13 7.14
CA TRP A 184 10.64 24.85 8.52
C TRP A 184 9.23 25.35 8.80
N VAL A 185 8.88 26.59 8.40
CA VAL A 185 7.51 27.11 8.52
C VAL A 185 6.53 26.24 7.73
N GLY A 186 6.87 25.85 6.50
CA GLY A 186 6.03 24.97 5.68
C GLY A 186 5.75 23.62 6.34
N THR A 187 6.76 22.97 6.91
CA THR A 187 6.57 21.69 7.61
C THR A 187 5.82 21.85 8.93
N LYS A 188 6.00 22.94 9.67
CA LYS A 188 5.22 23.25 10.87
C LYS A 188 3.75 23.55 10.57
N MET A 189 3.45 24.19 9.46
CA MET A 189 2.07 24.35 8.99
C MET A 189 1.44 23.02 8.61
N TYR A 190 2.21 22.11 8.01
CA TYR A 190 1.77 20.74 7.73
C TYR A 190 1.43 19.99 9.02
N ASP A 191 2.28 20.07 10.06
CA ASP A 191 2.01 19.50 11.37
C ASP A 191 0.75 20.09 12.01
N LEU A 192 0.58 21.41 11.92
CA LEU A 192 -0.59 22.13 12.47
C LEU A 192 -1.88 21.72 11.74
N LEU A 193 -1.84 21.63 10.41
CA LEU A 193 -3.00 21.21 9.61
C LEU A 193 -3.39 19.77 9.91
N ALA A 194 -2.41 18.90 10.17
CA ALA A 194 -2.65 17.53 10.59
C ALA A 194 -3.37 17.45 11.95
N GLY A 195 -3.17 18.41 12.84
CA GLY A 195 -3.85 18.48 14.15
C GLY A 195 -3.77 17.14 14.91
N SER A 196 -4.91 16.59 15.30
CA SER A 196 -5.01 15.27 15.94
C SER A 196 -4.69 14.09 15.00
N GLN A 197 -4.61 14.32 13.69
CA GLN A 197 -4.24 13.34 12.67
C GLN A 197 -2.71 13.30 12.41
N GLY A 198 -1.94 14.14 13.12
CA GLY A 198 -0.48 14.20 13.02
C GLY A 198 0.18 12.89 13.46
N LEU A 199 1.30 12.56 12.84
CA LEU A 199 2.21 11.49 13.26
C LEU A 199 3.19 12.05 14.29
N GLU A 200 4.44 12.27 13.89
CA GLU A 200 5.43 12.94 14.72
C GLU A 200 5.67 14.37 14.22
N SER A 201 6.19 15.23 15.10
CA SER A 201 6.46 16.62 14.73
C SER A 201 7.71 16.73 13.86
N SER A 202 7.61 17.53 12.80
CA SER A 202 8.76 17.89 11.96
C SER A 202 9.82 18.66 12.75
N TYR A 203 11.09 18.51 12.39
CA TYR A 203 12.20 19.22 13.02
C TYR A 203 13.35 19.47 12.03
N PHE A 204 14.18 20.47 12.38
CA PHE A 204 15.38 20.78 11.62
C PHE A 204 16.59 20.01 12.19
N MET A 205 17.40 19.45 11.30
CA MET A 205 18.66 18.79 11.61
C MET A 205 19.84 19.63 11.14
N SER A 206 20.85 19.80 11.98
CA SER A 206 22.14 20.34 11.56
C SER A 206 22.78 19.41 10.52
N LYS A 207 23.76 19.94 9.76
CA LYS A 207 24.52 19.14 8.77
C LYS A 207 25.07 17.83 9.37
N SER A 208 25.66 17.88 10.57
CA SER A 208 26.21 16.67 11.24
C SER A 208 25.14 15.64 11.51
N LYS A 209 23.98 16.04 12.06
CA LYS A 209 22.87 15.13 12.33
C LYS A 209 22.22 14.60 11.05
N ALA A 210 22.15 15.40 10.00
CA ALA A 210 21.66 14.95 8.69
C ALA A 210 22.56 13.87 8.08
N LEU A 211 23.89 14.02 8.20
CA LEU A 211 24.86 13.03 7.73
C LEU A 211 24.92 11.79 8.62
N GLU A 212 24.63 11.91 9.92
CA GLU A 212 24.46 10.76 10.82
C GLU A 212 23.22 9.96 10.48
N ALA A 213 22.10 10.66 10.22
CA ALA A 213 20.83 10.05 9.85
C ALA A 213 20.89 9.38 8.45
N PHE A 214 21.56 10.00 7.50
CA PHE A 214 21.74 9.50 6.13
C PHE A 214 23.21 9.62 5.70
N PRO A 215 24.06 8.61 6.02
CA PRO A 215 25.51 8.69 5.83
C PRO A 215 25.99 8.91 4.39
N LEU A 216 25.21 8.40 3.41
CA LEU A 216 25.51 8.55 2.00
C LEU A 216 25.09 9.89 1.42
N LEU A 217 24.44 10.77 2.20
CA LEU A 217 24.00 12.07 1.70
C LEU A 217 25.18 12.92 1.25
N ARG A 218 25.05 13.58 0.10
CA ARG A 218 26.06 14.48 -0.45
C ARG A 218 26.36 15.63 0.51
N LYS A 219 27.65 15.81 0.84
CA LYS A 219 28.13 16.77 1.86
C LYS A 219 28.27 18.18 1.31
N GLU A 220 28.58 18.29 0.00
CA GLU A 220 28.86 19.56 -0.69
C GLU A 220 27.58 20.39 -0.76
N GLY A 221 27.68 21.65 -0.33
CA GLY A 221 26.56 22.57 -0.31
C GLY A 221 25.47 22.28 0.72
N LEU A 222 25.59 21.22 1.51
CA LEU A 222 24.60 20.88 2.52
C LEU A 222 24.71 21.84 3.71
N PHE A 223 23.63 22.61 4.00
CA PHE A 223 23.48 23.44 5.19
C PHE A 223 22.89 22.62 6.37
N GLY A 224 21.88 21.82 6.10
CA GLY A 224 21.18 20.98 7.05
C GLY A 224 20.06 20.21 6.37
N ALA A 225 19.10 19.70 7.15
CA ALA A 225 17.96 19.01 6.59
C ALA A 225 16.70 19.21 7.45
N LEU A 226 15.54 19.07 6.84
CA LEU A 226 14.26 18.99 7.53
C LEU A 226 13.79 17.54 7.56
N ALA A 227 13.40 17.07 8.72
CA ALA A 227 12.70 15.80 8.87
C ALA A 227 11.21 16.05 9.07
N TYR A 228 10.38 15.32 8.34
CA TYR A 228 8.95 15.26 8.53
C TYR A 228 8.47 13.81 8.39
N TYR A 229 7.23 13.53 8.76
CA TYR A 229 6.72 12.16 8.80
C TYR A 229 5.52 11.99 7.88
N ASP A 230 5.55 10.91 7.11
CA ASP A 230 4.41 10.43 6.33
C ASP A 230 4.17 8.94 6.56
N GLY A 231 3.15 8.36 5.94
CA GLY A 231 2.89 6.94 6.01
C GLY A 231 3.61 6.16 4.91
N GLN A 232 4.01 4.94 5.20
CA GLN A 232 4.49 3.94 4.25
C GLN A 232 3.66 2.67 4.38
N HIS A 233 3.52 1.89 3.30
CA HIS A 233 2.75 0.65 3.34
C HIS A 233 3.27 -0.42 2.36
N ASN A 234 2.81 -1.67 2.57
CA ASN A 234 2.86 -2.70 1.55
C ASN A 234 1.55 -2.65 0.75
N ASP A 235 1.59 -2.02 -0.42
CA ASP A 235 0.41 -1.72 -1.24
C ASP A 235 -0.37 -2.96 -1.67
N SER A 236 0.32 -4.00 -2.12
CA SER A 236 -0.34 -5.22 -2.57
C SER A 236 -0.94 -6.01 -1.40
N ARG A 237 -0.20 -6.20 -0.31
CA ARG A 237 -0.72 -6.84 0.90
C ARG A 237 -1.94 -6.12 1.46
N MET A 238 -1.91 -4.77 1.44
CA MET A 238 -3.05 -3.94 1.83
C MET A 238 -4.27 -4.23 0.97
N ASN A 239 -4.10 -4.30 -0.35
CA ASN A 239 -5.20 -4.58 -1.27
C ASN A 239 -5.76 -6.00 -1.12
N VAL A 240 -4.88 -6.99 -0.96
CA VAL A 240 -5.28 -8.37 -0.65
C VAL A 240 -6.09 -8.40 0.66
N SER A 241 -5.60 -7.74 1.71
CA SER A 241 -6.31 -7.67 2.99
C SER A 241 -7.68 -7.00 2.88
N LEU A 242 -7.84 -5.98 2.03
CA LEU A 242 -9.14 -5.35 1.74
C LEU A 242 -10.12 -6.34 1.11
N ALA A 243 -9.69 -7.05 0.04
CA ALA A 243 -10.54 -8.04 -0.64
C ALA A 243 -10.97 -9.17 0.30
N LEU A 244 -10.02 -9.70 1.07
CA LEU A 244 -10.28 -10.80 2.00
C LEU A 244 -11.12 -10.36 3.20
N THR A 245 -10.96 -9.13 3.69
CA THR A 245 -11.81 -8.57 4.74
C THR A 245 -13.26 -8.43 4.25
N ALA A 246 -13.44 -7.94 3.02
CA ALA A 246 -14.77 -7.88 2.40
C ALA A 246 -15.40 -9.28 2.26
N ALA A 247 -14.62 -10.29 1.83
CA ALA A 247 -15.07 -11.68 1.72
C ALA A 247 -15.50 -12.26 3.07
N LEU A 248 -14.71 -12.03 4.14
CA LEU A 248 -15.03 -12.47 5.48
C LEU A 248 -16.29 -11.83 6.04
N TYR A 249 -16.63 -10.61 5.61
CA TYR A 249 -17.90 -9.94 5.94
C TYR A 249 -19.06 -10.32 5.02
N GLY A 250 -18.84 -11.24 4.07
CA GLY A 250 -19.91 -11.85 3.27
C GLY A 250 -20.00 -11.35 1.82
N ALA A 251 -19.06 -10.54 1.34
CA ALA A 251 -18.96 -10.24 -0.09
C ALA A 251 -18.52 -11.50 -0.88
N THR A 252 -19.08 -11.71 -2.06
CA THR A 252 -18.58 -12.70 -3.02
C THR A 252 -17.41 -12.07 -3.78
N VAL A 253 -16.20 -12.62 -3.65
CA VAL A 253 -15.00 -12.07 -4.30
C VAL A 253 -14.32 -13.13 -5.14
N ALA A 254 -14.06 -12.84 -6.42
CA ALA A 254 -13.43 -13.79 -7.33
C ALA A 254 -12.37 -13.08 -8.19
N ASN A 255 -11.14 -13.56 -8.06
CA ASN A 255 -10.04 -13.18 -8.95
C ASN A 255 -9.99 -14.12 -10.17
N HIS A 256 -9.22 -13.73 -11.18
CA HIS A 256 -9.12 -14.41 -12.47
C HIS A 256 -10.50 -14.59 -13.14
N VAL A 257 -11.38 -13.59 -12.99
CA VAL A 257 -12.71 -13.53 -13.59
C VAL A 257 -12.85 -12.25 -14.39
N GLU A 258 -12.91 -12.39 -15.71
CA GLU A 258 -13.00 -11.30 -16.68
C GLU A 258 -14.45 -10.94 -16.99
N VAL A 259 -14.78 -9.66 -16.99
CA VAL A 259 -16.03 -9.15 -17.58
C VAL A 259 -15.88 -9.10 -19.09
N THR A 260 -16.74 -9.82 -19.80
CA THR A 260 -16.73 -9.90 -21.27
C THR A 260 -17.74 -8.97 -21.93
N SER A 261 -18.86 -8.67 -21.27
CA SER A 261 -19.86 -7.69 -21.70
C SER A 261 -20.72 -7.23 -20.53
N LEU A 262 -21.38 -6.09 -20.70
CA LEU A 262 -22.40 -5.60 -19.79
C LEU A 262 -23.79 -6.07 -20.24
N GLU A 263 -24.64 -6.45 -19.29
CA GLU A 263 -26.02 -6.88 -19.55
C GLU A 263 -26.98 -5.71 -19.33
N LYS A 264 -27.92 -5.52 -20.29
CA LYS A 264 -28.96 -4.48 -20.23
C LYS A 264 -30.34 -5.09 -20.20
N ASN A 265 -31.21 -4.52 -19.38
CA ASN A 265 -32.63 -4.90 -19.37
C ASN A 265 -33.40 -4.32 -20.56
N ALA A 266 -34.69 -4.63 -20.66
CA ALA A 266 -35.56 -4.15 -21.76
C ALA A 266 -35.64 -2.62 -21.85
N ASN A 267 -35.34 -1.88 -20.79
CA ASN A 267 -35.33 -0.42 -20.77
C ASN A 267 -33.94 0.17 -21.11
N GLY A 268 -33.00 -0.65 -21.52
CA GLY A 268 -31.63 -0.23 -21.86
C GLY A 268 -30.75 0.09 -20.63
N LYS A 269 -31.20 -0.21 -19.41
CA LYS A 269 -30.43 -0.01 -18.19
C LYS A 269 -29.60 -1.22 -17.87
N ILE A 270 -28.36 -0.99 -17.39
CA ILE A 270 -27.45 -2.04 -16.97
C ILE A 270 -28.02 -2.76 -15.75
N CYS A 271 -28.02 -4.09 -15.79
CA CYS A 271 -28.59 -4.97 -14.79
C CYS A 271 -27.67 -6.16 -14.47
N GLY A 272 -26.38 -6.07 -14.81
CA GLY A 272 -25.39 -7.10 -14.55
C GLY A 272 -24.30 -7.11 -15.62
N ALA A 273 -23.53 -8.19 -15.64
CA ALA A 273 -22.46 -8.43 -16.60
C ALA A 273 -22.33 -9.92 -16.93
N LYS A 274 -21.81 -10.23 -18.13
CA LYS A 274 -21.26 -11.56 -18.43
C LYS A 274 -19.81 -11.63 -18.00
N VAL A 275 -19.49 -12.70 -17.29
CA VAL A 275 -18.15 -12.96 -16.76
C VAL A 275 -17.63 -14.31 -17.22
N ARG A 276 -16.31 -14.46 -17.27
CA ARG A 276 -15.63 -15.68 -17.70
C ARG A 276 -14.48 -15.98 -16.74
N ASP A 277 -14.31 -17.26 -16.38
CA ASP A 277 -13.14 -17.74 -15.66
C ASP A 277 -11.91 -17.79 -16.60
N VAL A 278 -10.91 -16.97 -16.34
CA VAL A 278 -9.71 -16.84 -17.20
C VAL A 278 -8.76 -18.03 -17.03
N LEU A 279 -8.80 -18.69 -15.88
CA LEU A 279 -7.96 -19.86 -15.60
C LEU A 279 -8.45 -21.13 -16.28
N ASN A 280 -9.71 -21.14 -16.71
CA ASN A 280 -10.28 -22.23 -17.48
C ASN A 280 -10.68 -21.73 -18.88
N PRO A 281 -9.80 -21.83 -19.89
CA PRO A 281 -10.08 -21.34 -21.24
C PRO A 281 -11.31 -21.99 -21.91
N ALA A 282 -11.70 -23.19 -21.46
CA ALA A 282 -12.90 -23.87 -21.93
C ALA A 282 -14.18 -23.43 -21.23
N SER A 283 -14.08 -22.57 -20.21
CA SER A 283 -15.25 -22.06 -19.47
C SER A 283 -16.07 -21.10 -20.34
N GLU A 284 -17.36 -21.40 -20.48
CA GLU A 284 -18.31 -20.47 -21.06
C GLU A 284 -18.54 -19.25 -20.15
N SER A 285 -18.81 -18.12 -20.77
CA SER A 285 -19.22 -16.93 -20.02
C SER A 285 -20.61 -17.15 -19.40
N PHE A 286 -20.81 -16.69 -18.19
CA PHE A 286 -22.08 -16.74 -17.48
C PHE A 286 -22.49 -15.35 -16.99
N THR A 287 -23.79 -15.15 -16.78
CA THR A 287 -24.34 -13.88 -16.34
C THR A 287 -24.31 -13.77 -14.83
N VAL A 288 -23.92 -12.59 -14.32
CA VAL A 288 -24.06 -12.16 -12.93
C VAL A 288 -24.99 -10.95 -12.90
N ARG A 289 -26.13 -11.06 -12.20
CA ARG A 289 -27.12 -10.00 -12.10
C ARG A 289 -26.88 -9.12 -10.88
N ALA A 290 -27.08 -7.82 -11.07
CA ALA A 290 -26.96 -6.83 -10.00
C ALA A 290 -27.86 -5.63 -10.27
N LYS A 291 -28.36 -4.99 -9.21
CA LYS A 291 -29.15 -3.74 -9.30
C LYS A 291 -28.28 -2.58 -9.78
N GLY A 292 -27.01 -2.56 -9.40
CA GLY A 292 -26.02 -1.59 -9.85
C GLY A 292 -24.68 -2.24 -10.21
N VAL A 293 -24.03 -1.69 -11.24
CA VAL A 293 -22.69 -2.12 -11.67
C VAL A 293 -21.73 -0.96 -11.53
N ILE A 294 -20.61 -1.22 -10.87
CA ILE A 294 -19.55 -0.23 -10.62
C ILE A 294 -18.28 -0.62 -11.37
N ASN A 295 -17.83 0.28 -12.24
CA ASN A 295 -16.56 0.20 -12.93
C ASN A 295 -15.46 0.85 -12.06
N ALA A 296 -14.57 0.03 -11.50
CA ALA A 296 -13.41 0.44 -10.68
C ALA A 296 -12.09 -0.07 -11.30
N THR A 297 -12.01 -0.17 -12.62
CA THR A 297 -10.90 -0.80 -13.35
C THR A 297 -9.70 0.11 -13.59
N GLY A 298 -9.65 1.28 -12.93
CA GLY A 298 -8.51 2.19 -12.96
C GLY A 298 -8.13 2.64 -14.38
N PRO A 299 -6.91 2.34 -14.88
CA PRO A 299 -6.51 2.74 -16.24
C PRO A 299 -7.37 2.14 -17.33
N PHE A 300 -8.05 1.01 -17.06
CA PHE A 300 -8.91 0.32 -18.02
C PHE A 300 -10.37 0.80 -17.99
N ALA A 301 -10.70 1.85 -17.24
CA ALA A 301 -12.07 2.32 -17.07
C ALA A 301 -12.76 2.63 -18.40
N ASP A 302 -12.06 3.24 -19.34
CA ASP A 302 -12.60 3.52 -20.69
C ASP A 302 -12.93 2.26 -21.50
N ALA A 303 -12.31 1.11 -21.19
CA ALA A 303 -12.62 -0.15 -21.88
C ALA A 303 -14.02 -0.67 -21.46
N ILE A 304 -14.33 -0.58 -20.18
CA ILE A 304 -15.65 -0.95 -19.65
C ILE A 304 -16.72 0.06 -20.09
N GLU A 305 -16.40 1.35 -20.11
CA GLU A 305 -17.29 2.39 -20.61
C GLU A 305 -17.66 2.17 -22.10
N ARG A 306 -16.71 1.68 -22.93
CA ARG A 306 -17.01 1.34 -24.33
C ARG A 306 -17.85 0.09 -24.49
N MET A 307 -17.87 -0.82 -23.49
CA MET A 307 -18.84 -1.94 -23.50
C MET A 307 -20.27 -1.44 -23.28
N ASP A 308 -20.44 -0.34 -22.53
CA ASP A 308 -21.73 0.34 -22.35
C ASP A 308 -22.10 1.20 -23.56
N ASN A 309 -21.19 2.09 -23.97
CA ASN A 309 -21.37 3.01 -25.08
C ASN A 309 -20.13 3.02 -25.99
N PRO A 310 -20.22 2.40 -27.21
CA PRO A 310 -19.08 2.38 -28.13
C PRO A 310 -18.55 3.76 -28.53
N ASN A 311 -19.37 4.82 -28.43
CA ASN A 311 -19.00 6.20 -28.72
C ASN A 311 -18.44 6.96 -27.49
N HIS A 312 -18.15 6.25 -26.41
CA HIS A 312 -17.61 6.85 -25.19
C HIS A 312 -16.34 7.66 -25.47
N LYS A 313 -16.29 8.90 -24.95
CA LYS A 313 -15.11 9.75 -25.01
C LYS A 313 -14.20 9.44 -23.81
N SER A 314 -12.93 9.15 -24.09
CA SER A 314 -11.96 8.80 -23.06
C SER A 314 -11.90 9.83 -21.92
N ILE A 315 -12.16 9.37 -20.71
CA ILE A 315 -12.02 10.12 -19.45
C ILE A 315 -10.65 9.92 -18.83
N VAL A 316 -9.96 8.81 -19.15
CA VAL A 316 -8.63 8.51 -18.61
C VAL A 316 -7.55 9.18 -19.45
N ALA A 317 -6.59 9.83 -18.77
CA ALA A 317 -5.34 10.35 -19.32
C ALA A 317 -4.18 9.58 -18.72
N PRO A 318 -3.81 8.42 -19.27
CA PRO A 318 -2.84 7.52 -18.64
C PRO A 318 -1.43 8.11 -18.66
N ALA A 319 -0.72 8.00 -17.53
CA ALA A 319 0.68 8.39 -17.42
C ALA A 319 1.48 7.29 -16.70
N SER A 320 2.58 6.87 -17.31
CA SER A 320 3.49 5.89 -16.71
C SER A 320 4.40 6.56 -15.68
N GLY A 321 4.69 5.83 -14.60
CA GLY A 321 5.69 6.21 -13.62
C GLY A 321 6.59 5.03 -13.29
N ALA A 322 7.87 5.17 -13.64
CA ALA A 322 8.86 4.15 -13.36
C ALA A 322 9.38 4.25 -11.92
N HIS A 323 9.74 3.11 -11.36
CA HIS A 323 10.44 2.98 -10.09
C HIS A 323 11.54 1.94 -10.25
N ILE A 324 12.62 2.08 -9.48
CA ILE A 324 13.70 1.11 -9.40
C ILE A 324 13.89 0.67 -7.95
N MET A 325 14.34 -0.56 -7.79
CA MET A 325 14.78 -1.11 -6.52
C MET A 325 16.30 -1.19 -6.49
N LEU A 326 16.87 -0.71 -5.41
CA LEU A 326 18.30 -0.58 -5.17
C LEU A 326 18.67 -1.30 -3.86
N PRO A 327 19.97 -1.60 -3.61
CA PRO A 327 20.40 -2.20 -2.36
C PRO A 327 19.96 -1.44 -1.11
N GLY A 328 19.66 -2.16 -0.04
CA GLY A 328 19.10 -1.58 1.20
C GLY A 328 20.07 -0.68 1.98
N ASN A 329 21.39 -0.81 1.74
CA ASN A 329 22.42 0.01 2.37
C ASN A 329 22.38 1.49 1.98
N ILE A 330 21.59 1.88 0.97
CA ILE A 330 21.40 3.28 0.58
C ILE A 330 20.55 4.02 1.60
N CYS A 331 19.55 3.37 2.21
CA CYS A 331 18.73 3.89 3.29
C CYS A 331 18.94 3.09 4.59
N PRO A 332 20.14 3.07 5.20
CA PRO A 332 20.50 2.11 6.25
C PRO A 332 19.71 2.29 7.56
N ASN A 333 19.25 3.51 7.86
CA ASN A 333 18.60 3.85 9.12
C ASN A 333 17.06 3.89 9.03
N GLY A 334 16.48 3.32 7.97
CA GLY A 334 15.03 3.33 7.79
C GLY A 334 14.44 4.72 7.53
N ILE A 335 15.26 5.67 7.04
CA ILE A 335 14.90 7.06 6.77
C ILE A 335 14.82 7.27 5.26
N GLY A 336 13.69 7.83 4.80
CA GLY A 336 13.52 8.21 3.41
C GLY A 336 14.16 9.55 3.07
N LEU A 337 14.48 9.75 1.80
CA LEU A 337 14.99 11.00 1.24
C LEU A 337 14.02 11.51 0.17
N LEU A 338 13.79 12.81 0.16
CA LEU A 338 13.00 13.48 -0.86
C LEU A 338 13.78 14.66 -1.42
N GLN A 339 13.86 14.75 -2.75
CA GLN A 339 14.49 15.87 -3.43
C GLN A 339 13.72 16.27 -4.69
N THR A 340 13.77 17.55 -5.01
CA THR A 340 13.28 18.04 -6.30
C THR A 340 14.32 17.73 -7.37
N SER A 341 13.94 17.01 -8.42
CA SER A 341 14.79 16.69 -9.55
C SER A 341 15.13 17.90 -10.42
N SER A 342 16.07 17.72 -11.33
CA SER A 342 16.53 18.75 -12.27
C SER A 342 15.41 19.32 -13.16
N ASP A 343 14.36 18.56 -13.42
CA ASP A 343 13.19 18.97 -14.22
C ASP A 343 11.98 19.42 -13.37
N GLY A 344 12.17 19.59 -12.04
CA GLY A 344 11.14 20.09 -11.11
C GLY A 344 10.18 19.04 -10.60
N ARG A 345 10.32 17.77 -10.97
CA ARG A 345 9.60 16.65 -10.37
C ARG A 345 10.15 16.32 -8.99
N VAL A 346 9.53 15.38 -8.28
CA VAL A 346 10.02 14.86 -7.00
C VAL A 346 10.53 13.45 -7.20
N ILE A 347 11.73 13.21 -6.73
CA ILE A 347 12.29 11.87 -6.57
C ILE A 347 12.29 11.52 -5.09
N PHE A 348 11.73 10.37 -4.80
CA PHE A 348 11.78 9.73 -3.50
C PHE A 348 12.85 8.63 -3.52
N VAL A 349 13.59 8.52 -2.43
CA VAL A 349 14.49 7.39 -2.14
C VAL A 349 14.10 6.87 -0.77
N LEU A 350 13.48 5.70 -0.72
CA LEU A 350 12.75 5.22 0.44
C LEU A 350 13.21 3.83 0.84
N PRO A 351 13.41 3.56 2.14
CA PRO A 351 13.60 2.19 2.61
C PRO A 351 12.30 1.40 2.42
N TRP A 352 12.37 0.17 1.93
CA TRP A 352 11.20 -0.69 1.79
C TRP A 352 11.58 -2.17 1.80
N GLN A 353 11.11 -2.92 2.80
CA GLN A 353 11.34 -4.37 2.95
C GLN A 353 12.81 -4.81 2.78
N GLY A 354 13.73 -4.09 3.41
CA GLY A 354 15.17 -4.40 3.37
C GLY A 354 15.92 -3.90 2.14
N ALA A 355 15.22 -3.31 1.18
CA ALA A 355 15.79 -2.68 -0.02
C ALA A 355 15.51 -1.17 -0.03
N THR A 356 15.97 -0.48 -1.08
CA THR A 356 15.74 0.96 -1.30
C THR A 356 14.94 1.17 -2.58
N LEU A 357 13.72 1.72 -2.45
CA LEU A 357 12.87 2.14 -3.55
C LEU A 357 13.24 3.53 -4.01
N ALA A 358 13.49 3.73 -5.31
CA ALA A 358 13.68 5.06 -5.89
C ALA A 358 12.72 5.32 -7.05
N GLY A 359 12.24 6.56 -7.16
CA GLY A 359 11.31 7.02 -8.21
C GLY A 359 10.62 8.33 -7.83
N THR A 360 9.87 8.92 -8.73
CA THR A 360 9.24 8.31 -9.90
C THR A 360 9.34 9.24 -11.11
N THR A 361 9.16 8.67 -12.30
CA THR A 361 8.96 9.44 -13.53
C THR A 361 7.48 9.76 -13.77
N ASP A 362 7.18 10.56 -14.78
CA ASP A 362 5.82 10.91 -15.19
C ASP A 362 5.78 11.18 -16.69
N THR A 363 5.32 10.18 -17.46
CA THR A 363 5.33 10.21 -18.92
C THR A 363 3.99 9.75 -19.46
N ALA A 364 3.35 10.52 -20.34
CA ALA A 364 2.13 10.10 -21.01
C ALA A 364 2.36 8.79 -21.78
N CYS A 365 1.42 7.86 -21.69
CA CYS A 365 1.57 6.53 -22.29
C CYS A 365 0.23 5.96 -22.77
N ALA A 366 0.26 4.86 -23.51
CA ALA A 366 -0.91 4.01 -23.75
C ALA A 366 -1.22 3.18 -22.50
N VAL A 367 -2.44 2.62 -22.44
CA VAL A 367 -2.82 1.68 -21.39
C VAL A 367 -2.34 0.29 -21.80
N GLU A 368 -1.48 -0.29 -20.99
CA GLU A 368 -0.92 -1.63 -21.16
C GLU A 368 -1.13 -2.46 -19.88
N LYS A 369 -1.26 -3.78 -20.04
CA LYS A 369 -1.45 -4.70 -18.91
C LYS A 369 -0.21 -4.75 -18.02
N GLU A 370 0.95 -4.93 -18.62
CA GLU A 370 2.24 -5.11 -17.94
C GLU A 370 3.28 -4.12 -18.53
N PRO A 371 3.15 -2.82 -18.21
CA PRO A 371 4.07 -1.82 -18.75
C PRO A 371 5.48 -2.06 -18.22
N ILE A 372 6.45 -1.95 -19.12
CA ILE A 372 7.89 -2.09 -18.83
C ILE A 372 8.48 -0.71 -18.55
N ALA A 373 9.33 -0.60 -17.51
CA ALA A 373 10.11 0.60 -17.27
C ALA A 373 11.12 0.81 -18.41
N GLN A 374 11.07 1.98 -19.03
CA GLN A 374 11.98 2.30 -20.14
C GLN A 374 13.39 2.61 -19.62
N ASP A 375 14.44 2.25 -20.37
CA ASP A 375 15.83 2.49 -19.98
C ASP A 375 16.10 3.96 -19.66
N LYS A 376 15.57 4.89 -20.47
CA LYS A 376 15.67 6.34 -20.22
C LYS A 376 15.10 6.78 -18.88
N ASP A 377 14.01 6.12 -18.40
CA ASP A 377 13.39 6.43 -17.11
C ASP A 377 14.27 5.91 -15.96
N ILE A 378 14.85 4.72 -16.12
CA ILE A 378 15.74 4.12 -15.14
C ILE A 378 17.03 4.94 -15.02
N ASP A 379 17.64 5.31 -16.15
CA ASP A 379 18.85 6.13 -16.19
C ASP A 379 18.61 7.52 -15.61
N PHE A 380 17.43 8.10 -15.86
CA PHE A 380 17.02 9.36 -15.23
C PHE A 380 16.96 9.22 -13.70
N ILE A 381 16.27 8.19 -13.17
CA ILE A 381 16.17 7.97 -11.73
C ILE A 381 17.57 7.76 -11.12
N LEU A 382 18.42 6.91 -11.72
CA LEU A 382 19.79 6.69 -11.27
C LEU A 382 20.61 8.00 -11.24
N SER A 383 20.50 8.79 -12.31
CA SER A 383 21.18 10.10 -12.39
C SER A 383 20.74 11.03 -11.25
N GLU A 384 19.45 11.10 -10.96
CA GLU A 384 18.93 11.97 -9.88
C GLU A 384 19.33 11.43 -8.49
N VAL A 385 19.32 10.12 -8.27
CA VAL A 385 19.79 9.50 -7.01
C VAL A 385 21.27 9.79 -6.81
N ASN A 386 22.10 9.65 -7.85
CA ASN A 386 23.54 9.93 -7.79
C ASN A 386 23.87 11.40 -7.49
N LYS A 387 22.96 12.34 -7.77
CA LYS A 387 23.11 13.74 -7.34
C LYS A 387 22.90 13.94 -5.84
N MET A 388 22.13 13.04 -5.19
CA MET A 388 21.79 13.11 -3.77
C MET A 388 22.86 12.48 -2.88
N ILE A 389 23.59 11.49 -3.40
CA ILE A 389 24.57 10.70 -2.63
C ILE A 389 26.01 11.12 -2.93
N THR A 390 26.94 10.65 -2.10
CA THR A 390 28.37 10.93 -2.27
C THR A 390 28.91 10.30 -3.56
N PRO A 391 29.83 10.95 -4.29
CA PRO A 391 30.37 10.43 -5.57
C PRO A 391 31.01 9.06 -5.45
N GLU A 392 31.61 8.75 -4.30
CA GLU A 392 32.27 7.46 -4.02
C GLU A 392 31.28 6.30 -3.94
N SER A 393 29.99 6.60 -3.71
CA SER A 393 28.90 5.63 -3.62
C SER A 393 28.00 5.66 -4.84
N ALA A 394 28.46 6.24 -5.95
CA ALA A 394 27.67 6.36 -7.16
C ALA A 394 27.18 4.99 -7.66
N LEU A 395 25.92 4.93 -7.98
CA LEU A 395 25.21 3.73 -8.44
C LEU A 395 25.24 3.62 -9.96
N SER A 396 25.29 2.39 -10.43
CA SER A 396 25.26 2.01 -11.84
C SER A 396 24.01 1.19 -12.18
N ARG A 397 23.82 0.86 -13.42
CA ARG A 397 22.73 0.01 -13.89
C ARG A 397 22.74 -1.39 -13.25
N SER A 398 23.93 -1.92 -12.93
CA SER A 398 24.09 -3.23 -12.28
C SER A 398 23.63 -3.26 -10.82
N ASP A 399 23.42 -2.09 -10.21
CA ASP A 399 22.88 -1.99 -8.84
C ASP A 399 21.35 -2.00 -8.81
N VAL A 400 20.69 -1.97 -9.99
CA VAL A 400 19.23 -2.02 -10.10
C VAL A 400 18.77 -3.47 -10.02
N MET A 401 18.18 -3.84 -8.89
CA MET A 401 17.73 -5.19 -8.58
C MET A 401 16.38 -5.52 -9.24
N ALA A 402 15.49 -4.51 -9.34
CA ALA A 402 14.22 -4.57 -10.06
C ALA A 402 13.82 -3.20 -10.59
N ALA A 403 13.05 -3.17 -11.67
CA ALA A 403 12.52 -1.95 -12.25
C ALA A 403 11.12 -2.20 -12.82
N TRP A 404 10.16 -1.37 -12.48
CA TRP A 404 8.79 -1.50 -12.97
C TRP A 404 8.18 -0.16 -13.33
N SER A 405 7.15 -0.20 -14.17
CA SER A 405 6.31 0.95 -14.48
C SER A 405 4.87 0.72 -14.04
N GLY A 406 4.25 1.74 -13.47
CA GLY A 406 2.82 1.75 -13.14
C GLY A 406 2.09 2.82 -13.93
N ILE A 407 0.90 2.52 -14.44
CA ILE A 407 0.07 3.48 -15.17
C ILE A 407 -0.86 4.19 -14.20
N ARG A 408 -0.69 5.52 -14.06
CA ARG A 408 -1.60 6.35 -13.27
C ARG A 408 -2.90 6.55 -14.03
N PRO A 409 -4.07 6.27 -13.42
CA PRO A 409 -5.37 6.52 -14.02
C PRO A 409 -5.78 7.99 -13.83
N LEU A 410 -4.99 8.95 -14.33
CA LEU A 410 -5.36 10.36 -14.26
C LEU A 410 -6.64 10.58 -15.05
N VAL A 411 -7.54 11.42 -14.53
CA VAL A 411 -8.83 11.69 -15.16
C VAL A 411 -8.93 13.13 -15.65
N LYS A 412 -9.57 13.32 -16.78
CA LYS A 412 -9.93 14.62 -17.34
C LYS A 412 -11.23 15.07 -16.67
N ASP A 413 -11.31 16.36 -16.30
CA ASP A 413 -12.57 16.93 -15.85
C ASP A 413 -13.52 17.06 -17.05
N PRO A 414 -14.64 16.33 -17.10
CA PRO A 414 -15.59 16.44 -18.19
C PRO A 414 -16.25 17.81 -18.28
N LYS A 415 -16.20 18.61 -17.21
CA LYS A 415 -16.75 19.99 -17.12
C LYS A 415 -15.72 21.06 -17.42
N ALA A 416 -14.43 20.72 -17.51
CA ALA A 416 -13.39 21.71 -17.77
C ALA A 416 -13.43 22.18 -19.22
N LYS A 417 -13.36 23.50 -19.40
CA LYS A 417 -13.33 24.14 -20.74
C LYS A 417 -12.04 23.85 -21.51
N ASN A 418 -10.96 23.44 -20.85
CA ASN A 418 -9.67 23.09 -21.43
C ASN A 418 -9.36 21.63 -21.18
N THR A 419 -8.99 20.88 -22.21
CA THR A 419 -8.62 19.45 -22.17
C THR A 419 -7.32 19.17 -21.41
N GLU A 420 -6.61 20.19 -20.94
CA GLU A 420 -5.34 20.09 -20.22
C GLU A 420 -5.50 20.08 -18.68
N SER A 421 -6.69 20.39 -18.13
CA SER A 421 -6.90 20.37 -16.68
C SER A 421 -7.17 18.95 -16.18
N LEU A 422 -6.13 18.28 -15.73
CA LEU A 422 -6.25 16.97 -15.07
C LEU A 422 -6.78 17.16 -13.64
N VAL A 423 -7.84 16.45 -13.28
CA VAL A 423 -8.36 16.41 -11.92
C VAL A 423 -7.44 15.56 -11.06
N ARG A 424 -6.96 16.13 -9.96
CA ARG A 424 -6.11 15.42 -8.99
C ARG A 424 -6.91 14.70 -7.90
N SER A 425 -8.22 14.93 -7.84
CA SER A 425 -9.21 14.16 -7.08
C SER A 425 -9.69 12.97 -7.92
N HIS A 426 -10.52 12.13 -7.34
CA HIS A 426 -11.22 11.07 -8.06
C HIS A 426 -12.49 11.61 -8.74
N LEU A 427 -12.99 10.84 -9.72
CA LEU A 427 -14.21 11.08 -10.44
C LEU A 427 -15.20 9.94 -10.15
N VAL A 428 -16.41 10.28 -9.74
CA VAL A 428 -17.55 9.35 -9.66
C VAL A 428 -18.62 9.86 -10.60
N THR A 429 -19.01 9.03 -11.57
CA THR A 429 -20.02 9.38 -12.59
C THR A 429 -20.94 8.21 -12.86
N VAL A 430 -22.18 8.50 -13.22
CA VAL A 430 -23.17 7.49 -13.64
C VAL A 430 -23.58 7.79 -15.08
N SER A 431 -23.46 6.78 -15.95
CA SER A 431 -23.88 6.90 -17.36
C SER A 431 -25.40 6.89 -17.51
N ASP A 432 -25.89 7.30 -18.67
CA ASP A 432 -27.35 7.27 -18.98
C ASP A 432 -27.93 5.86 -18.86
N SER A 433 -27.16 4.82 -19.12
CA SER A 433 -27.55 3.42 -18.97
C SER A 433 -27.41 2.89 -17.54
N GLY A 434 -26.81 3.65 -16.63
CA GLY A 434 -26.63 3.28 -15.22
C GLY A 434 -25.33 2.55 -14.93
N LEU A 435 -24.25 2.74 -15.71
CA LEU A 435 -22.90 2.33 -15.29
C LEU A 435 -22.34 3.39 -14.36
N LEU A 436 -22.03 3.03 -13.11
CA LEU A 436 -21.29 3.91 -12.22
C LEU A 436 -19.78 3.68 -12.43
N THR A 437 -19.03 4.73 -12.74
CA THR A 437 -17.57 4.67 -12.89
C THR A 437 -16.89 5.49 -11.80
N CYS A 438 -15.98 4.85 -11.06
CA CYS A 438 -15.08 5.47 -10.10
C CYS A 438 -13.64 5.36 -10.61
N ALA A 439 -13.05 6.48 -11.02
CA ALA A 439 -11.71 6.53 -11.63
C ALA A 439 -10.85 7.67 -11.07
N GLY A 440 -9.53 7.59 -11.25
CA GLY A 440 -8.59 8.60 -10.74
C GLY A 440 -8.19 8.38 -9.30
N GLY A 441 -7.92 9.48 -8.58
CA GLY A 441 -7.58 9.47 -7.15
C GLY A 441 -6.19 8.91 -6.83
N LYS A 442 -6.01 8.47 -5.59
CA LYS A 442 -4.73 7.98 -5.05
C LYS A 442 -4.94 6.88 -4.03
N TRP A 443 -3.90 6.07 -3.80
CA TRP A 443 -3.90 5.09 -2.71
C TRP A 443 -4.25 5.71 -1.36
N THR A 444 -3.70 6.86 -1.02
CA THR A 444 -3.97 7.54 0.26
C THR A 444 -5.46 7.75 0.51
N THR A 445 -6.25 8.03 -0.54
CA THR A 445 -7.68 8.37 -0.46
C THR A 445 -8.61 7.25 -0.94
N TYR A 446 -8.11 6.01 -1.11
CA TYR A 446 -8.90 4.88 -1.62
C TYR A 446 -10.21 4.67 -0.85
N ARG A 447 -10.17 4.84 0.47
CA ARG A 447 -11.32 4.66 1.35
C ARG A 447 -12.38 5.73 1.10
N GLN A 448 -11.99 7.00 0.99
CA GLN A 448 -12.91 8.08 0.67
C GLN A 448 -13.51 7.90 -0.73
N MET A 449 -12.69 7.49 -1.71
CA MET A 449 -13.17 7.13 -3.05
C MET A 449 -14.24 6.03 -3.00
N ALA A 450 -14.00 5.02 -2.18
CA ALA A 450 -14.95 3.92 -1.98
C ALA A 450 -16.24 4.41 -1.33
N GLN A 451 -16.15 5.24 -0.30
CA GLN A 451 -17.30 5.85 0.35
C GLN A 451 -18.14 6.67 -0.63
N ASP A 452 -17.52 7.56 -1.40
CA ASP A 452 -18.20 8.42 -2.36
C ASP A 452 -18.88 7.60 -3.47
N ALA A 453 -18.22 6.53 -3.96
CA ALA A 453 -18.79 5.64 -4.96
C ALA A 453 -20.00 4.85 -4.41
N VAL A 454 -19.94 4.38 -3.17
CA VAL A 454 -21.06 3.65 -2.55
C VAL A 454 -22.22 4.60 -2.19
N ASP A 455 -21.93 5.82 -1.72
CA ASP A 455 -22.95 6.85 -1.48
C ASP A 455 -23.71 7.18 -2.77
N GLU A 456 -22.99 7.38 -3.88
CA GLU A 456 -23.60 7.62 -5.20
C GLU A 456 -24.39 6.38 -5.68
N ALA A 457 -23.85 5.17 -5.51
CA ALA A 457 -24.53 3.93 -5.91
C ALA A 457 -25.85 3.73 -5.14
N ILE A 458 -25.89 4.02 -3.85
CA ILE A 458 -27.11 3.94 -3.04
C ILE A 458 -28.18 4.87 -3.61
N SER A 459 -27.79 6.10 -3.96
CA SER A 459 -28.69 7.09 -4.56
C SER A 459 -29.15 6.70 -5.96
N ALA A 460 -28.20 6.40 -6.85
CA ALA A 460 -28.44 6.13 -8.26
C ALA A 460 -29.27 4.85 -8.51
N PHE A 461 -29.04 3.81 -7.72
CA PHE A 461 -29.68 2.51 -7.87
C PHE A 461 -30.78 2.25 -6.84
N ASN A 462 -31.14 3.25 -6.02
CA ASN A 462 -32.16 3.16 -4.96
C ASN A 462 -31.94 1.96 -4.03
N LEU A 463 -30.68 1.71 -3.64
CA LEU A 463 -30.32 0.59 -2.76
C LEU A 463 -30.81 0.84 -1.34
N LYS A 464 -30.93 -0.25 -0.57
CA LYS A 464 -31.42 -0.22 0.81
C LYS A 464 -30.35 -0.79 1.75
N PRO A 465 -29.37 0.02 2.21
CA PRO A 465 -28.43 -0.40 3.24
C PRO A 465 -29.15 -0.89 4.50
N GLN A 466 -28.61 -1.92 5.13
CA GLN A 466 -29.22 -2.51 6.34
C GLN A 466 -28.48 -2.02 7.59
N SER A 467 -29.22 -1.41 8.50
CA SER A 467 -28.74 -1.05 9.84
C SER A 467 -29.09 -2.15 10.84
N GLY A 468 -28.19 -2.36 11.82
CA GLY A 468 -28.43 -3.34 12.89
C GLY A 468 -28.07 -4.79 12.54
N LEU A 469 -27.50 -5.04 11.35
CA LEU A 469 -26.99 -6.35 10.98
C LEU A 469 -25.65 -6.60 11.69
N LEU A 470 -25.54 -7.72 12.41
CA LEU A 470 -24.30 -8.16 13.03
C LEU A 470 -23.42 -8.84 11.97
N LEU A 471 -22.26 -8.27 11.70
CA LEU A 471 -21.26 -8.85 10.82
C LEU A 471 -20.48 -9.97 11.53
N PRO A 472 -19.93 -10.96 10.79
CA PRO A 472 -19.12 -12.02 11.36
C PRO A 472 -17.92 -11.52 12.18
N ASP A 473 -17.54 -12.25 13.25
CA ASP A 473 -16.25 -12.03 13.90
C ASP A 473 -15.14 -12.57 13.04
N ILE A 474 -14.31 -11.69 12.52
CA ILE A 474 -13.14 -12.06 11.69
C ILE A 474 -11.84 -12.16 12.50
N SER A 475 -11.88 -11.83 13.79
CA SER A 475 -10.71 -11.89 14.69
C SER A 475 -10.37 -13.32 15.14
N GLY A 476 -11.35 -14.23 15.11
CA GLY A 476 -11.22 -15.58 15.64
C GLY A 476 -11.19 -15.66 17.18
N ALA A 477 -11.45 -14.55 17.87
CA ALA A 477 -11.41 -14.48 19.34
C ALA A 477 -12.77 -14.69 20.00
N GLY A 478 -13.85 -14.76 19.20
CA GLY A 478 -15.23 -14.80 19.69
C GLY A 478 -15.70 -13.44 20.19
N LEU A 479 -15.16 -12.36 19.64
CA LEU A 479 -15.61 -11.01 19.95
C LEU A 479 -16.97 -10.74 19.30
N PRO A 480 -17.78 -9.83 19.89
CA PRO A 480 -18.97 -9.33 19.19
C PRO A 480 -18.54 -8.74 17.84
N GLY A 481 -19.19 -9.19 16.77
CA GLY A 481 -18.95 -8.65 15.43
C GLY A 481 -19.32 -7.16 15.34
N LEU A 482 -18.89 -6.51 14.28
CA LEU A 482 -19.30 -5.14 13.98
C LEU A 482 -20.80 -5.12 13.64
N THR A 483 -21.50 -4.10 14.10
CA THR A 483 -22.91 -3.88 13.71
C THR A 483 -22.98 -2.83 12.62
N THR A 484 -23.67 -3.13 11.53
CA THR A 484 -23.89 -2.19 10.43
C THR A 484 -24.74 -1.01 10.88
N THR A 485 -24.48 0.16 10.34
CA THR A 485 -25.26 1.39 10.61
C THR A 485 -26.02 1.89 9.38
N GLY A 486 -25.89 1.19 8.24
CA GLY A 486 -26.38 1.65 6.95
C GLY A 486 -25.54 2.76 6.31
N SER A 487 -24.58 3.34 7.03
CA SER A 487 -23.63 4.34 6.56
C SER A 487 -22.20 3.80 6.61
N CYS A 488 -21.26 4.54 6.01
CA CYS A 488 -19.84 4.16 5.99
C CYS A 488 -19.26 4.04 7.42
N ILE A 489 -18.63 2.90 7.71
CA ILE A 489 -17.94 2.63 8.98
C ILE A 489 -16.46 2.26 8.75
N THR A 490 -15.97 2.30 7.53
CA THR A 490 -14.63 1.79 7.14
C THR A 490 -13.46 2.56 7.78
N THR A 491 -13.70 3.73 8.35
CA THR A 491 -12.69 4.46 9.14
C THR A 491 -12.28 3.74 10.43
N ARG A 492 -13.07 2.76 10.87
CA ARG A 492 -12.88 2.02 12.15
C ARG A 492 -12.93 0.50 11.99
N VAL A 493 -12.94 0.01 10.75
CA VAL A 493 -12.94 -1.43 10.45
C VAL A 493 -11.50 -1.91 10.38
N PRO A 494 -11.01 -2.69 11.38
CA PRO A 494 -9.68 -3.28 11.30
C PRO A 494 -9.65 -4.29 10.16
N LEU A 495 -8.60 -4.22 9.34
CA LEU A 495 -8.41 -5.17 8.24
C LEU A 495 -7.90 -6.52 8.76
N LEU A 496 -8.03 -7.54 7.94
CA LEU A 496 -7.46 -8.86 8.17
C LEU A 496 -5.99 -8.75 8.60
N GLY A 497 -5.64 -9.37 9.72
CA GLY A 497 -4.30 -9.30 10.29
C GLY A 497 -4.10 -8.25 11.38
N ALA A 498 -5.01 -7.27 11.51
CA ALA A 498 -4.84 -6.15 12.44
C ALA A 498 -5.23 -6.46 13.88
N HIS A 499 -6.15 -7.41 14.10
CA HIS A 499 -6.81 -7.61 15.40
C HIS A 499 -5.84 -8.05 16.52
N GLY A 500 -4.99 -9.04 16.22
CA GLY A 500 -3.98 -9.56 17.16
C GLY A 500 -2.58 -8.97 16.95
N PHE A 501 -2.45 -7.93 16.13
CA PHE A 501 -1.16 -7.30 15.86
C PHE A 501 -0.74 -6.36 17.00
N SER A 502 0.51 -6.52 17.43
CA SER A 502 1.22 -5.58 18.31
C SER A 502 2.72 -5.68 18.06
N THR A 503 3.50 -4.76 18.61
CA THR A 503 4.97 -4.79 18.57
C THR A 503 5.57 -6.07 19.19
N GLN A 504 4.84 -6.74 20.08
CA GLN A 504 5.26 -7.99 20.72
C GLN A 504 5.08 -9.23 19.84
N LEU A 505 4.30 -9.13 18.74
CA LEU A 505 3.97 -10.29 17.91
C LEU A 505 5.22 -10.98 17.35
N THR A 506 6.21 -10.21 16.89
CA THR A 506 7.50 -10.75 16.42
C THR A 506 8.18 -11.64 17.48
N GLY A 507 8.26 -11.18 18.72
CA GLY A 507 8.85 -11.94 19.83
C GLY A 507 8.06 -13.21 20.15
N HIS A 508 6.73 -13.15 20.08
CA HIS A 508 5.87 -14.32 20.27
C HIS A 508 6.10 -15.38 19.19
N LEU A 509 6.21 -14.98 17.92
CA LEU A 509 6.47 -15.89 16.79
C LEU A 509 7.85 -16.54 16.92
N ILE A 510 8.90 -15.77 17.29
CA ILE A 510 10.25 -16.31 17.55
C ILE A 510 10.18 -17.38 18.63
N SER A 511 9.55 -17.04 19.77
CA SER A 511 9.49 -17.95 20.93
C SER A 511 8.70 -19.22 20.66
N HIS A 512 7.63 -19.15 19.86
CA HIS A 512 6.74 -20.29 19.63
C HIS A 512 7.23 -21.23 18.52
N PHE A 513 7.73 -20.66 17.41
CA PHE A 513 8.12 -21.42 16.20
C PHE A 513 9.64 -21.53 16.03
N SER A 514 10.44 -20.95 16.93
CA SER A 514 11.91 -20.88 16.79
C SER A 514 12.36 -20.23 15.48
N LEU A 515 11.64 -19.18 15.07
CA LEU A 515 11.93 -18.45 13.84
C LEU A 515 13.17 -17.59 13.94
N ASP A 516 13.88 -17.43 12.84
CA ASP A 516 14.85 -16.36 12.68
C ASP A 516 14.17 -14.98 12.86
N PRO A 517 14.84 -13.99 13.49
CA PRO A 517 14.23 -12.70 13.76
C PRO A 517 13.70 -11.95 12.53
N ASP A 518 14.39 -12.07 11.40
CA ASP A 518 13.99 -11.44 10.13
C ASP A 518 12.73 -12.09 9.55
N VAL A 519 12.61 -13.42 9.61
CA VAL A 519 11.39 -14.16 9.21
C VAL A 519 10.22 -13.79 10.10
N ALA A 520 10.41 -13.80 11.42
CA ALA A 520 9.35 -13.45 12.37
C ALA A 520 8.87 -12.00 12.18
N HIS A 521 9.79 -11.06 11.96
CA HIS A 521 9.47 -9.67 11.68
C HIS A 521 8.71 -9.54 10.35
N HIS A 522 9.20 -10.20 9.30
CA HIS A 522 8.55 -10.22 7.99
C HIS A 522 7.10 -10.74 8.09
N LEU A 523 6.89 -11.88 8.73
CA LEU A 523 5.55 -12.44 8.88
C LEU A 523 4.64 -11.54 9.70
N ALA A 524 5.13 -10.99 10.83
CA ALA A 524 4.36 -10.06 11.66
C ALA A 524 3.93 -8.82 10.89
N THR A 525 4.80 -8.23 10.07
CA THR A 525 4.55 -6.98 9.35
C THR A 525 3.84 -7.15 7.99
N ASN A 526 3.70 -8.37 7.49
CA ASN A 526 2.98 -8.62 6.23
C ASN A 526 1.67 -9.41 6.40
N TYR A 527 1.52 -10.14 7.51
CA TYR A 527 0.34 -10.96 7.80
C TYR A 527 -0.36 -10.59 9.12
N GLY A 528 0.29 -9.76 9.97
CA GLY A 528 -0.26 -9.43 11.28
C GLY A 528 -0.52 -10.69 12.11
N ASP A 529 -1.69 -10.80 12.73
CA ASP A 529 -2.07 -11.98 13.50
C ASP A 529 -2.19 -13.26 12.67
N ARG A 530 -2.39 -13.16 11.34
CA ARG A 530 -2.40 -14.33 10.45
C ARG A 530 -1.01 -14.96 10.28
N ALA A 531 0.07 -14.30 10.73
CA ALA A 531 1.42 -14.86 10.80
C ALA A 531 1.46 -16.20 11.57
N TRP A 532 0.60 -16.39 12.56
CA TRP A 532 0.44 -17.66 13.26
C TRP A 532 0.05 -18.80 12.31
N SER A 533 -0.93 -18.57 11.43
CA SER A 533 -1.37 -19.56 10.44
C SER A 533 -0.30 -19.85 9.41
N VAL A 534 0.43 -18.82 8.95
CA VAL A 534 1.52 -18.98 7.97
C VAL A 534 2.65 -19.83 8.56
N ALA A 535 3.16 -19.46 9.75
CA ALA A 535 4.27 -20.15 10.41
C ALA A 535 3.93 -21.59 10.80
N ALA A 536 2.67 -21.87 11.16
CA ALA A 536 2.22 -23.21 11.50
C ALA A 536 2.24 -24.18 10.31
N VAL A 537 2.23 -23.68 9.06
CA VAL A 537 2.26 -24.52 7.85
C VAL A 537 3.69 -24.92 7.49
N SER A 538 4.59 -23.97 7.37
CA SER A 538 6.01 -24.20 7.09
C SER A 538 6.83 -22.95 7.40
N THR A 539 8.00 -23.15 7.99
CA THR A 539 8.99 -22.12 8.26
C THR A 539 10.23 -22.23 7.37
N ALA A 540 10.23 -23.17 6.43
CA ALA A 540 11.33 -23.35 5.48
C ALA A 540 11.45 -22.16 4.54
N ARG A 541 12.64 -21.55 4.46
CA ARG A 541 12.88 -20.42 3.55
C ARG A 541 12.81 -20.86 2.09
N ILE A 542 12.26 -20.01 1.24
CA ILE A 542 12.26 -20.20 -0.22
C ILE A 542 13.67 -19.93 -0.77
N LEU A 543 14.32 -18.87 -0.32
CA LEU A 543 15.71 -18.52 -0.60
C LEU A 543 16.39 -18.13 0.71
N PRO A 544 17.64 -18.55 0.96
CA PRO A 544 18.34 -18.29 2.22
C PRO A 544 18.51 -16.79 2.56
N GLU A 545 18.69 -15.96 1.54
CA GLU A 545 18.94 -14.53 1.68
C GLU A 545 17.69 -13.67 1.91
N PHE A 546 16.50 -14.24 1.76
CA PHE A 546 15.23 -13.54 1.96
C PHE A 546 14.41 -14.14 3.11
N PRO A 547 13.57 -13.35 3.77
CA PRO A 547 12.76 -13.84 4.90
C PRO A 547 11.49 -14.60 4.48
N PHE A 548 11.32 -14.89 3.18
CA PHE A 548 10.15 -15.55 2.64
C PHE A 548 10.17 -17.07 2.90
N VAL A 549 9.04 -17.60 3.35
CA VAL A 549 8.91 -19.01 3.71
C VAL A 549 7.87 -19.74 2.85
N GLU A 550 7.99 -21.05 2.72
CA GLU A 550 7.03 -21.89 1.98
C GLU A 550 5.61 -21.81 2.56
N GLY A 551 5.50 -21.54 3.87
CA GLY A 551 4.22 -21.31 4.52
C GLY A 551 3.41 -20.19 3.89
N GLU A 552 4.07 -19.14 3.35
CA GLU A 552 3.40 -18.05 2.65
C GLU A 552 2.81 -18.49 1.31
N ILE A 553 3.51 -19.38 0.58
CA ILE A 553 3.01 -19.93 -0.68
C ILE A 553 1.72 -20.72 -0.42
N ARG A 554 1.76 -21.68 0.51
CA ARG A 554 0.60 -22.51 0.86
C ARG A 554 -0.55 -21.68 1.44
N HIS A 555 -0.25 -20.71 2.30
CA HIS A 555 -1.26 -19.80 2.84
C HIS A 555 -1.88 -18.94 1.72
N GLY A 556 -1.07 -18.43 0.80
CA GLY A 556 -1.53 -17.67 -0.36
C GLY A 556 -2.52 -18.47 -1.23
N VAL A 557 -2.23 -19.75 -1.47
CA VAL A 557 -3.14 -20.64 -2.20
C VAL A 557 -4.41 -20.94 -1.41
N ARG A 558 -4.27 -21.40 -0.16
CA ARG A 558 -5.38 -21.96 0.63
C ARG A 558 -6.29 -20.89 1.24
N ALA A 559 -5.76 -19.72 1.56
CA ALA A 559 -6.47 -18.67 2.33
C ALA A 559 -6.59 -17.33 1.59
N GLU A 560 -5.84 -17.10 0.50
CA GLU A 560 -5.79 -15.80 -0.17
C GLU A 560 -6.07 -15.87 -1.69
N GLN A 561 -6.58 -17.01 -2.18
CA GLN A 561 -6.97 -17.22 -3.58
C GLN A 561 -5.82 -17.00 -4.60
N ALA A 562 -4.55 -17.22 -4.23
CA ALA A 562 -3.46 -17.17 -5.18
C ALA A 562 -3.51 -18.41 -6.09
N MET A 563 -3.62 -18.19 -7.40
CA MET A 563 -3.87 -19.24 -8.40
C MET A 563 -2.76 -19.39 -9.43
N THR A 564 -1.80 -18.44 -9.46
CA THR A 564 -0.64 -18.45 -10.36
C THR A 564 0.65 -18.18 -9.61
N ALA A 565 1.79 -18.61 -10.13
CA ALA A 565 3.09 -18.31 -9.53
C ALA A 565 3.35 -16.80 -9.50
N THR A 566 2.85 -16.07 -10.48
CA THR A 566 2.91 -14.60 -10.52
C THR A 566 2.16 -13.97 -9.35
N ASP A 567 1.02 -14.53 -8.92
CA ASP A 567 0.27 -14.02 -7.75
C ASP A 567 1.13 -14.10 -6.48
N LEU A 568 1.87 -15.19 -6.32
CA LEU A 568 2.73 -15.43 -5.16
C LEU A 568 3.95 -14.50 -5.15
N ILE A 569 4.76 -14.54 -6.21
CA ILE A 569 6.05 -13.83 -6.22
C ILE A 569 5.90 -12.31 -6.31
N SER A 570 4.80 -11.82 -6.88
CA SER A 570 4.62 -10.37 -7.09
C SER A 570 3.66 -9.73 -6.10
N ARG A 571 2.63 -10.43 -5.63
CA ARG A 571 1.54 -9.83 -4.84
C ARG A 571 1.44 -10.37 -3.41
N ARG A 572 1.98 -11.56 -3.10
CA ARG A 572 2.03 -12.08 -1.71
C ARG A 572 3.40 -11.84 -1.08
N THR A 573 4.47 -12.44 -1.61
CA THR A 573 5.84 -12.27 -1.08
C THR A 573 6.50 -10.96 -1.50
N ARG A 574 6.11 -10.37 -2.63
CA ARG A 574 6.70 -9.16 -3.21
C ARG A 574 8.13 -9.34 -3.76
N LEU A 575 8.64 -10.56 -3.83
CA LEU A 575 10.02 -10.84 -4.24
C LEU A 575 10.35 -10.27 -5.63
N ALA A 576 9.43 -10.37 -6.59
CA ALA A 576 9.61 -9.81 -7.94
C ALA A 576 9.82 -8.28 -7.95
N PHE A 577 9.31 -7.58 -6.95
CA PHE A 577 9.53 -6.13 -6.80
C PHE A 577 10.83 -5.81 -6.08
N LEU A 578 11.35 -6.71 -5.25
CA LEU A 578 12.60 -6.52 -4.52
C LEU A 578 13.80 -6.85 -5.40
N ASP A 579 13.74 -7.99 -6.09
CA ASP A 579 14.82 -8.49 -6.93
C ASP A 579 14.28 -9.46 -7.99
N ALA A 580 14.32 -9.06 -9.25
CA ALA A 580 13.77 -9.84 -10.36
C ALA A 580 14.56 -11.13 -10.64
N GLU A 581 15.89 -11.12 -10.45
CA GLU A 581 16.73 -12.32 -10.63
C GLU A 581 16.52 -13.31 -9.48
N SER A 582 16.42 -12.85 -8.24
CA SER A 582 16.10 -13.70 -7.10
C SER A 582 14.69 -14.29 -7.21
N ALA A 583 13.73 -13.54 -7.78
CA ALA A 583 12.41 -14.07 -8.08
C ALA A 583 12.45 -15.21 -9.12
N LEU A 584 13.28 -15.08 -10.15
CA LEU A 584 13.53 -16.17 -11.12
C LEU A 584 14.15 -17.40 -10.44
N ARG A 585 15.10 -17.21 -9.52
CA ARG A 585 15.73 -18.29 -8.75
C ARG A 585 14.74 -19.01 -7.80
N ALA A 586 13.81 -18.28 -7.21
CA ALA A 586 12.77 -18.80 -6.31
C ALA A 586 11.68 -19.58 -7.07
N LEU A 587 11.45 -19.23 -8.34
CA LEU A 587 10.29 -19.65 -9.12
C LEU A 587 10.14 -21.17 -9.22
N PRO A 588 11.18 -22.02 -9.41
CA PRO A 588 11.03 -23.47 -9.43
C PRO A 588 10.37 -24.01 -8.15
N ARG A 589 10.82 -23.52 -6.97
CA ARG A 589 10.27 -23.97 -5.69
C ARG A 589 8.85 -23.47 -5.47
N VAL A 590 8.56 -22.22 -5.85
CA VAL A 590 7.19 -21.65 -5.79
C VAL A 590 6.23 -22.50 -6.61
N ILE A 591 6.60 -22.84 -7.86
CA ILE A 591 5.77 -23.70 -8.75
C ILE A 591 5.55 -25.07 -8.13
N ASP A 592 6.58 -25.71 -7.57
CA ASP A 592 6.46 -27.05 -6.98
C ASP A 592 5.49 -27.05 -5.79
N VAL A 593 5.65 -26.10 -4.87
CA VAL A 593 4.77 -25.98 -3.69
C VAL A 593 3.32 -25.70 -4.10
N MET A 594 3.10 -24.81 -5.09
CA MET A 594 1.76 -24.56 -5.62
C MET A 594 1.18 -25.78 -6.31
N ALA A 595 1.99 -26.51 -7.06
CA ALA A 595 1.56 -27.70 -7.77
C ALA A 595 1.10 -28.82 -6.82
N GLU A 596 1.74 -28.94 -5.65
CA GLU A 596 1.29 -29.86 -4.60
C GLU A 596 -0.11 -29.50 -4.09
N ASP A 597 -0.39 -28.22 -3.85
CA ASP A 597 -1.66 -27.74 -3.30
C ASP A 597 -2.80 -27.66 -4.36
N LEU A 598 -2.46 -27.36 -5.63
CA LEU A 598 -3.40 -27.16 -6.73
C LEU A 598 -3.47 -28.34 -7.71
N ALA A 599 -2.75 -29.44 -7.42
CA ALA A 599 -2.67 -30.63 -8.27
C ALA A 599 -2.31 -30.33 -9.73
N TRP A 600 -1.31 -29.46 -9.97
CA TRP A 600 -0.90 -29.07 -11.31
C TRP A 600 -0.22 -30.21 -12.07
N SER A 601 -0.59 -30.37 -13.34
CA SER A 601 0.13 -31.20 -14.27
C SER A 601 1.49 -30.61 -14.67
N ASP A 602 2.38 -31.42 -15.23
CA ASP A 602 3.67 -30.90 -15.73
C ASP A 602 3.49 -29.89 -16.85
N ALA A 603 2.46 -30.03 -17.69
CA ALA A 603 2.11 -29.05 -18.69
C ALA A 603 1.71 -27.70 -18.05
N ARG A 604 0.94 -27.72 -16.94
CA ARG A 604 0.60 -26.51 -16.21
C ARG A 604 1.83 -25.89 -15.57
N LYS A 605 2.71 -26.67 -14.94
CA LYS A 605 3.98 -26.15 -14.38
C LYS A 605 4.85 -25.46 -15.45
N ALA A 606 4.93 -26.04 -16.65
CA ALA A 606 5.66 -25.44 -17.77
C ALA A 606 5.03 -24.12 -18.26
N ALA A 607 3.70 -24.05 -18.31
CA ALA A 607 2.99 -22.82 -18.63
C ALA A 607 3.24 -21.74 -17.58
N GLU A 608 3.11 -22.06 -16.28
CA GLU A 608 3.38 -21.14 -15.17
C GLU A 608 4.82 -20.60 -15.21
N TRP A 609 5.80 -21.45 -15.50
CA TRP A 609 7.17 -21.02 -15.72
C TRP A 609 7.25 -19.94 -16.80
N SER A 610 6.74 -20.26 -18.00
CA SER A 610 6.85 -19.37 -19.15
C SER A 610 6.10 -18.03 -18.96
N GLU A 611 4.91 -18.08 -18.36
CA GLU A 611 4.11 -16.89 -18.10
C GLU A 611 4.75 -16.01 -17.03
N THR A 612 5.31 -16.63 -15.97
CA THR A 612 5.94 -15.87 -14.88
C THR A 612 7.26 -15.26 -15.31
N VAL A 613 8.09 -15.97 -16.11
CA VAL A 613 9.32 -15.38 -16.68
C VAL A 613 8.99 -14.17 -17.57
N ARG A 614 7.94 -14.25 -18.37
CA ARG A 614 7.46 -13.10 -19.16
C ARG A 614 7.02 -11.93 -18.27
N PHE A 615 6.31 -12.22 -17.18
CA PHE A 615 5.96 -11.19 -16.19
C PHE A 615 7.21 -10.55 -15.57
N LEU A 616 8.24 -11.34 -15.22
CA LEU A 616 9.48 -10.83 -14.63
C LEU A 616 10.22 -9.85 -15.56
N GLN A 617 10.03 -9.93 -16.87
CA GLN A 617 10.52 -8.92 -17.81
C GLN A 617 9.95 -7.53 -17.48
N SER A 618 8.66 -7.45 -17.13
CA SER A 618 8.04 -6.19 -16.70
C SER A 618 8.53 -5.69 -15.34
N MET A 619 9.29 -6.52 -14.63
CA MET A 619 9.93 -6.21 -13.35
C MET A 619 11.43 -5.93 -13.47
N GLY A 620 11.95 -5.86 -14.70
CA GLY A 620 13.34 -5.54 -14.98
C GLY A 620 14.26 -6.75 -15.16
N LEU A 621 13.73 -7.96 -15.28
CA LEU A 621 14.53 -9.13 -15.64
C LEU A 621 15.15 -8.91 -17.02
N SER A 622 16.46 -9.11 -17.13
CA SER A 622 17.21 -8.85 -18.35
C SER A 622 16.82 -9.80 -19.50
N GLN A 623 16.95 -9.32 -20.73
CA GLN A 623 16.52 -10.03 -21.94
C GLN A 623 17.21 -11.38 -22.14
N ASP A 624 18.49 -11.51 -21.77
CA ASP A 624 19.28 -12.74 -21.85
C ASP A 624 18.75 -13.86 -20.92
N LYS A 625 17.98 -13.47 -19.86
CA LYS A 625 17.35 -14.41 -18.92
C LYS A 625 16.00 -14.94 -19.37
N LEU A 626 15.37 -14.36 -20.39
CA LEU A 626 14.03 -14.77 -20.85
C LEU A 626 14.02 -16.19 -21.46
N GLY A 627 15.14 -16.67 -21.97
CA GLY A 627 15.30 -18.01 -22.51
C GLY A 627 15.77 -19.07 -21.53
N VAL A 628 16.00 -18.72 -20.26
CA VAL A 628 16.46 -19.65 -19.22
C VAL A 628 15.35 -20.63 -18.88
N THR A 629 15.69 -21.91 -18.89
CA THR A 629 14.73 -22.98 -18.54
C THR A 629 14.70 -23.20 -17.03
N ARG A 630 13.62 -23.83 -16.55
CA ARG A 630 13.52 -24.25 -15.14
C ARG A 630 14.69 -25.16 -14.74
N ASP A 631 15.11 -26.09 -15.61
CA ASP A 631 16.21 -26.98 -15.36
C ASP A 631 17.56 -26.29 -15.26
N ASP A 632 17.78 -25.21 -16.02
CA ASP A 632 18.99 -24.41 -15.94
C ASP A 632 19.10 -23.71 -14.56
N VAL A 633 18.00 -23.19 -14.05
CA VAL A 633 17.96 -22.57 -12.71
C VAL A 633 18.21 -23.63 -11.63
N LEU A 634 17.59 -24.81 -11.72
CA LEU A 634 17.80 -25.89 -10.76
C LEU A 634 19.27 -26.40 -10.76
N LYS A 635 19.89 -26.53 -11.93
CA LYS A 635 21.31 -26.90 -12.06
C LYS A 635 22.25 -25.84 -11.48
N SER A 636 21.96 -24.57 -11.71
CA SER A 636 22.77 -23.46 -11.17
C SER A 636 22.65 -23.34 -9.64
N SER A 637 21.51 -23.69 -9.08
CA SER A 637 21.26 -23.68 -7.63
C SER A 637 21.88 -24.89 -6.91
N GLY A 638 22.08 -26.02 -7.59
CA GLY A 638 22.68 -27.26 -7.04
C GLY A 638 24.21 -27.35 -7.16
N GLY A 639 24.86 -26.49 -7.94
CA GLY A 639 26.31 -26.43 -8.11
C GLY A 639 26.90 -25.29 -7.29
N GLY A 640 27.48 -25.59 -6.12
CA GLY A 640 28.14 -24.58 -5.28
C GLY A 640 29.23 -23.82 -6.03
N GLY A 641 28.95 -22.63 -6.52
CA GLY A 641 29.88 -21.81 -7.28
C GLY A 641 29.34 -20.45 -7.76
N ALA A 642 28.15 -20.07 -7.43
CA ALA A 642 27.72 -18.69 -7.68
C ALA A 642 28.46 -17.77 -6.71
N LYS A 643 29.24 -16.80 -7.21
CA LYS A 643 29.66 -15.64 -6.43
C LYS A 643 28.40 -15.08 -5.80
N ALA A 644 28.26 -15.28 -4.49
CA ALA A 644 27.23 -14.64 -3.71
C ALA A 644 27.35 -13.12 -3.98
N LEU A 645 26.31 -12.54 -4.57
CA LEU A 645 26.14 -11.09 -4.45
C LEU A 645 26.25 -10.78 -2.96
N PRO A 646 26.92 -9.68 -2.55
CA PRO A 646 27.03 -9.35 -1.14
C PRO A 646 25.63 -9.39 -0.55
N ALA A 647 25.42 -10.29 0.42
CA ALA A 647 24.18 -10.38 1.14
C ALA A 647 23.78 -8.97 1.56
N PRO A 648 22.49 -8.58 1.46
CA PRO A 648 22.03 -7.32 2.00
C PRO A 648 22.57 -7.26 3.42
N SER A 649 23.38 -6.24 3.72
CA SER A 649 24.07 -6.11 5.00
C SER A 649 23.04 -6.36 6.09
N LYS A 650 23.23 -7.43 6.88
CA LYS A 650 22.35 -7.72 8.03
C LYS A 650 22.16 -6.39 8.75
N PRO A 651 20.94 -5.99 9.09
CA PRO A 651 20.77 -4.84 9.94
C PRO A 651 21.66 -5.11 11.16
N GLN A 652 22.75 -4.37 11.29
CA GLN A 652 23.51 -4.38 12.52
C GLN A 652 22.50 -3.99 13.58
N ALA A 653 22.16 -4.94 14.45
CA ALA A 653 21.44 -4.63 15.66
C ALA A 653 22.22 -3.46 16.25
N ALA A 654 21.62 -2.28 16.26
CA ALA A 654 22.18 -1.13 16.94
C ALA A 654 22.41 -1.62 18.36
N ALA A 655 23.67 -1.86 18.69
CA ALA A 655 24.06 -2.11 20.06
C ALA A 655 23.52 -0.90 20.80
N ALA A 656 22.51 -1.12 21.63
CA ALA A 656 22.01 -0.12 22.54
C ALA A 656 23.22 0.25 23.42
N SER A 657 23.98 1.24 22.97
CA SER A 657 24.94 1.90 23.85
C SER A 657 24.07 2.63 24.87
N SER A 658 23.97 2.02 26.06
CA SER A 658 23.48 2.64 27.28
C SER A 658 24.43 3.78 27.66
N GLY A 659 24.47 4.81 26.86
CA GLY A 659 25.06 6.11 27.17
C GLY A 659 24.03 6.92 27.90
N GLY A 660 23.82 6.61 29.19
CA GLY A 660 23.05 7.43 30.09
C GLY A 660 23.67 8.82 30.16
N ILE A 661 22.99 9.82 29.60
CA ILE A 661 23.26 11.22 29.90
C ILE A 661 22.90 11.42 31.36
N LYS A 662 23.93 11.48 32.23
CA LYS A 662 23.79 11.96 33.62
C LYS A 662 23.46 13.45 33.54
N VAL A 663 22.19 13.77 33.69
CA VAL A 663 21.75 15.13 34.06
C VAL A 663 21.97 15.21 35.58
N GLY A 664 22.92 16.04 36.04
CA GLY A 664 23.15 16.33 37.42
C GLY A 664 21.91 17.03 38.01
N LEU A 665 21.20 16.35 38.87
CA LEU A 665 20.24 16.93 39.80
C LEU A 665 21.00 17.35 41.06
N GLY A 666 21.08 18.64 41.30
CA GLY A 666 21.56 19.21 42.55
C GLY A 666 20.67 18.77 43.70
N GLU A 667 21.32 18.35 44.76
CA GLU A 667 20.73 18.03 46.08
C GLU A 667 19.93 19.21 46.63
N ILE A 668 18.64 18.98 46.94
CA ILE A 668 17.93 19.74 47.95
C ILE A 668 17.54 18.75 49.05
N GLN A 669 18.14 18.98 50.22
CA GLN A 669 17.95 18.21 51.45
C GLN A 669 16.52 18.29 51.97
N ALA A 670 16.12 17.14 52.49
CA ALA A 670 14.85 16.87 53.12
C ALA A 670 14.72 17.48 54.53
N GLY A 671 13.50 17.71 54.89
CA GLY A 671 13.11 17.92 56.29
C GLY A 671 11.70 17.45 56.51
N GLY A 672 11.52 16.52 57.44
CA GLY A 672 10.31 16.42 58.24
C GLY A 672 9.41 15.21 58.00
N ALA A 673 9.58 14.22 58.84
CA ALA A 673 8.65 13.14 59.13
C ALA A 673 7.27 13.62 59.62
N LEU A 674 6.21 12.87 59.36
CA LEU A 674 5.30 12.39 60.41
C LEU A 674 4.27 11.38 59.86
N ALA A 675 4.04 10.40 60.67
CA ALA A 675 3.28 9.18 60.45
C ALA A 675 1.76 9.33 60.70
N ARG A 676 1.06 8.30 60.28
CA ARG A 676 -0.11 7.62 60.91
C ARG A 676 -1.49 7.83 60.33
N ASN A 677 -2.03 6.64 60.05
CA ASN A 677 -3.41 6.16 60.32
C ASN A 677 -4.57 6.74 59.52
N ALA A 678 -5.34 5.98 58.92
CA ALA A 678 -6.16 4.80 59.23
C ALA A 678 -7.55 4.98 58.62
N THR A 679 -8.06 3.94 58.10
CA THR A 679 -9.45 3.44 58.07
C THR A 679 -10.57 4.20 57.35
N SER A 680 -11.12 3.53 56.36
CA SER A 680 -12.48 3.03 56.24
C SER A 680 -13.63 3.98 55.83
N GLN A 681 -14.42 3.43 54.92
CA GLN A 681 -15.85 3.62 54.67
C GLN A 681 -16.31 4.87 53.89
N ALA A 682 -16.73 4.72 52.72
CA ALA A 682 -18.07 4.56 52.19
C ALA A 682 -18.01 4.40 50.67
#